data_4baad19f08902f68b00df359e8a848d5
#
_entry.id   4baad19f08902f68b00df359e8a848d5
#
_cell.length_a   1.000
_cell.length_b   1.000
_cell.length_c   1.000
_cell.angle_alpha   90.00
_cell.angle_beta   90.00
_cell.angle_gamma   90.00
#
_symmetry.space_group_name_H-M   'P 1'
#
loop_
_entity.id
_entity.type
_entity.pdbx_description
1 polymer ?
#
loop_
_entity_poly.entity_id
_entity_poly.type
_entity_poly.pdbx_seq_one_letter_code
_entity_poly.pdbx_strand_id
1 'polypeptide(L)'
;MTDITANVIVSMPSQLFTMARSFKAVANGKIYIGKIDTDPVNPENQIQVYIENEDGSHVPVSQPIIINAAGYPVYNGQIAKFVTVQGHSMAVYDAYGSQQFYFPNVLKYDPDQFSQRMENVPDIHTLLSEPAGNHTLNVIGYVPGTNFGGGQFYWDASMPKSQHNGITIFSPTVPWDGSYSGLTAFLSGTGESDGGGTGCWMRSNKGDIMASWAGFDITGNQVADDIIKAACILAANTRRCLRIDPGSIVKWGFTHPTQYHDKFNLNVQTSVVLDGINGLTVYADNDVEFNTDHPVYRERVVFGVFNGKNNTFKGFNWNSNFTDYSISPTDTEHKIQEHWKGFVFEGCSYNSVRKNNVNACHVFVLADNINLSTNLQNKNIQVIENKLKYVVNYCFLSRALEWYVFDKNEVSFQGRKWHTFGEAAAPTTQTKHIRICDNKFTDQIAQQACITPGPHIESGLISGNFCKRHYGIFIENGSTSNLIITNNTSISTGERDDTTHILLVGEVDDQPIGNSPHSNVLISNNMFQGGGESIREYNTGVSLRTGFRIINNQMVDCKPPAITNQSFIGLEFIGNYLVAPTDFPDLRLGGQHTVIKDNTLIGVRIRARDLGYTVIDMSVTENAFRTNSLGDSYPALIDFTEFTGLVAKENNVSASHFTNVIVLPDNCNIAGFRYLGITEGLLDNPSTLYGSKLQCKLGDIVYNREPSIYQNKLCWTCVDSSSKTFGSVTVAI
;
A
#
# COMPACT_ATOMS: atom_id res chain seq x y z
N MET A 1 14.47 64.95 32.88
CA MET A 1 13.98 64.01 33.91
C MET A 1 14.17 62.61 33.33
N THR A 2 14.87 61.76 34.02
CA THR A 2 15.01 60.37 33.65
C THR A 2 13.64 59.71 33.70
N ASP A 3 13.22 59.13 32.62
CA ASP A 3 11.95 58.41 32.51
C ASP A 3 12.01 57.23 33.50
N ILE A 4 11.23 57.32 34.58
CA ILE A 4 11.20 56.29 35.63
C ILE A 4 10.07 55.32 35.26
N THR A 5 10.42 54.10 34.93
CA THR A 5 9.42 53.06 34.66
C THR A 5 8.93 52.47 35.99
N ALA A 6 7.81 53.00 36.53
CA ALA A 6 7.17 52.50 37.73
C ALA A 6 5.91 51.71 37.32
N ASN A 7 6.00 50.37 37.24
CA ASN A 7 4.96 49.51 36.69
C ASN A 7 4.46 48.41 37.67
N VAL A 8 4.86 48.49 38.96
CA VAL A 8 4.28 47.61 39.99
C VAL A 8 3.11 48.32 40.66
N ILE A 9 1.92 47.80 40.50
CA ILE A 9 0.69 48.45 41.00
C ILE A 9 0.60 48.26 42.51
N VAL A 10 0.48 49.39 43.23
CA VAL A 10 0.08 49.43 44.64
C VAL A 10 -1.45 49.44 44.77
N SER A 11 -2.11 50.33 44.02
CA SER A 11 -3.56 50.38 43.98
C SER A 11 -4.11 50.97 42.69
N MET A 12 -5.19 50.43 42.22
CA MET A 12 -5.97 50.98 41.10
C MET A 12 -6.91 52.08 41.60
N PRO A 13 -7.28 53.06 40.77
CA PRO A 13 -8.23 54.13 41.17
C PRO A 13 -9.57 53.58 41.68
N SER A 14 -10.03 52.46 41.17
CA SER A 14 -11.29 51.82 41.58
C SER A 14 -11.13 50.84 42.75
N GLN A 15 -9.95 50.68 43.33
CA GLN A 15 -9.71 49.69 44.37
C GLN A 15 -10.15 50.21 45.74
N LEU A 16 -11.15 49.57 46.31
CA LEU A 16 -11.69 49.83 47.63
C LEU A 16 -10.94 49.02 48.68
N PHE A 17 -10.41 49.65 49.71
CA PHE A 17 -9.83 48.97 50.87
C PHE A 17 -10.90 48.80 51.94
N THR A 18 -11.09 47.56 52.41
CA THR A 18 -12.08 47.21 53.42
C THR A 18 -11.40 46.72 54.69
N MET A 19 -12.11 46.76 55.82
CA MET A 19 -11.69 46.22 57.10
C MET A 19 -11.52 44.71 57.02
N ALA A 20 -10.50 44.12 57.60
CA ALA A 20 -10.20 42.67 57.52
C ALA A 20 -11.31 41.76 58.05
N ARG A 21 -12.15 42.22 58.96
CA ARG A 21 -13.20 41.45 59.57
C ARG A 21 -14.62 41.97 59.27
N SER A 22 -14.77 42.93 58.37
CA SER A 22 -16.06 43.46 58.00
C SER A 22 -16.01 44.03 56.56
N PHE A 23 -17.19 44.14 55.89
CA PHE A 23 -17.24 44.75 54.55
C PHE A 23 -17.29 46.29 54.59
N LYS A 24 -16.93 46.91 55.73
CA LYS A 24 -16.83 48.38 55.82
C LYS A 24 -15.56 48.87 55.22
N ALA A 25 -15.60 50.03 54.59
CA ALA A 25 -14.38 50.72 54.08
C ALA A 25 -13.41 51.02 55.22
N VAL A 26 -12.11 50.94 54.92
CA VAL A 26 -11.03 51.43 55.78
C VAL A 26 -10.98 52.98 55.68
N ALA A 27 -12.05 53.61 56.23
CA ALA A 27 -12.23 55.06 56.15
C ALA A 27 -11.12 55.78 56.85
N ASN A 28 -10.48 56.77 56.22
CA ASN A 28 -9.40 57.57 56.73
C ASN A 28 -8.19 56.75 57.20
N GLY A 29 -7.97 55.59 56.59
CA GLY A 29 -6.85 54.68 56.84
C GLY A 29 -5.56 55.13 56.17
N LYS A 30 -4.54 54.30 56.33
CA LYS A 30 -3.19 54.56 55.78
C LYS A 30 -2.63 53.30 55.13
N ILE A 31 -1.92 53.46 54.00
CA ILE A 31 -1.16 52.39 53.35
C ILE A 31 0.32 52.73 53.44
N TYR A 32 1.13 51.77 53.91
CA TYR A 32 2.58 51.81 53.92
C TYR A 32 3.17 50.82 52.96
N ILE A 33 4.21 51.24 52.21
CA ILE A 33 4.86 50.44 51.15
C ILE A 33 6.36 50.37 51.47
N GLY A 34 6.89 49.16 51.60
CA GLY A 34 8.27 48.88 51.90
C GLY A 34 8.96 47.85 51.01
N LYS A 35 10.23 47.61 51.34
CA LYS A 35 10.98 46.53 50.71
C LYS A 35 10.30 45.18 50.96
N ILE A 36 10.37 44.24 49.99
CA ILE A 36 9.85 42.89 50.12
C ILE A 36 10.31 42.24 51.42
N ASP A 37 9.41 41.51 52.09
CA ASP A 37 9.64 40.76 53.34
C ASP A 37 10.09 41.68 54.55
N THR A 38 9.81 43.01 54.53
CA THR A 38 10.08 43.91 55.59
C THR A 38 8.81 44.62 56.10
N ASP A 39 8.81 45.08 57.32
CA ASP A 39 7.75 45.94 57.86
C ASP A 39 7.78 47.32 57.19
N PRO A 40 6.78 47.72 56.40
CA PRO A 40 6.78 48.97 55.67
C PRO A 40 6.43 50.18 56.57
N VAL A 41 6.05 50.00 57.81
CA VAL A 41 5.79 51.10 58.76
C VAL A 41 7.10 51.69 59.19
N ASN A 42 8.18 50.90 59.29
CA ASN A 42 9.50 51.42 59.60
C ASN A 42 10.03 52.27 58.43
N PRO A 43 10.33 53.54 58.65
CA PRO A 43 10.81 54.44 57.59
C PRO A 43 12.05 53.94 56.82
N GLU A 44 12.95 53.15 57.45
CA GLU A 44 14.14 52.57 56.79
C GLU A 44 13.80 51.50 55.73
N ASN A 45 12.61 50.91 55.83
CA ASN A 45 12.13 49.90 54.90
C ASN A 45 11.30 50.52 53.85
N GLN A 46 10.86 51.74 53.92
CA GLN A 46 9.99 52.38 52.95
C GLN A 46 10.70 52.57 51.61
N ILE A 47 9.94 52.31 50.50
CA ILE A 47 10.41 52.57 49.14
C ILE A 47 9.62 53.71 48.52
N GLN A 48 10.16 54.32 47.46
CA GLN A 48 9.49 55.43 46.80
C GLN A 48 8.23 54.92 46.09
N VAL A 49 7.09 55.56 46.32
CA VAL A 49 5.81 55.36 45.65
C VAL A 49 5.58 56.51 44.71
N TYR A 50 4.92 56.21 43.56
CA TYR A 50 4.58 57.20 42.54
C TYR A 50 3.08 57.18 42.29
N ILE A 51 2.55 58.31 41.87
CA ILE A 51 1.28 58.43 41.17
C ILE A 51 1.53 58.31 39.66
N GLU A 52 0.77 57.50 39.00
CA GLU A 52 0.75 57.44 37.52
C GLU A 52 -0.40 58.31 37.01
N ASN A 53 -0.05 59.34 36.25
CA ASN A 53 -1.01 60.23 35.58
C ASN A 53 -1.57 59.59 34.31
N GLU A 54 -2.64 60.18 33.77
CA GLU A 54 -3.29 59.68 32.51
C GLU A 54 -2.36 59.78 31.30
N ASP A 55 -1.36 60.64 31.30
CA ASP A 55 -0.35 60.78 30.26
C ASP A 55 0.84 59.78 30.44
N GLY A 56 0.75 58.88 31.43
CA GLY A 56 1.81 57.93 31.75
C GLY A 56 2.98 58.53 32.57
N SER A 57 2.97 59.81 32.91
CA SER A 57 3.98 60.41 33.73
C SER A 57 3.85 59.98 35.20
N HIS A 58 5.00 59.91 35.90
CA HIS A 58 5.08 59.44 37.28
C HIS A 58 5.48 60.59 38.24
N VAL A 59 4.67 60.82 39.27
CA VAL A 59 4.95 61.85 40.30
C VAL A 59 5.25 61.18 41.63
N PRO A 60 6.44 61.39 42.26
CA PRO A 60 6.78 60.78 43.51
C PRO A 60 5.89 61.32 44.65
N VAL A 61 5.45 60.42 45.52
CA VAL A 61 4.58 60.76 46.64
C VAL A 61 5.20 60.29 47.97
N SER A 62 4.94 61.03 49.01
CA SER A 62 5.38 60.66 50.38
C SER A 62 4.42 59.60 50.97
N GLN A 63 4.98 58.82 51.88
CA GLN A 63 4.21 57.85 52.66
C GLN A 63 3.81 58.41 54.03
N PRO A 64 2.74 57.94 54.66
CA PRO A 64 1.81 56.93 54.15
C PRO A 64 0.83 57.46 53.09
N ILE A 65 0.37 56.58 52.19
CA ILE A 65 -0.74 56.88 51.30
C ILE A 65 -2.03 56.92 52.10
N ILE A 66 -2.80 57.99 51.96
CA ILE A 66 -4.04 58.19 52.70
C ILE A 66 -5.22 57.52 51.98
N ILE A 67 -6.07 56.84 52.75
CA ILE A 67 -7.34 56.33 52.32
C ILE A 67 -8.45 57.31 52.70
N ASN A 68 -9.30 57.70 51.75
CA ASN A 68 -10.38 58.64 52.06
C ASN A 68 -11.54 58.01 52.88
N ALA A 69 -12.55 58.80 53.27
CA ALA A 69 -13.70 58.25 54.02
C ALA A 69 -14.49 57.20 53.30
N ALA A 70 -14.41 57.15 51.95
CA ALA A 70 -15.09 56.12 51.14
C ALA A 70 -14.23 54.87 50.93
N GLY A 71 -12.98 54.81 51.43
CA GLY A 71 -12.11 53.63 51.34
C GLY A 71 -11.18 53.60 50.13
N TYR A 72 -11.02 54.68 49.39
CA TYR A 72 -10.15 54.77 48.22
C TYR A 72 -8.86 55.45 48.54
N PRO A 73 -7.71 55.01 48.06
CA PRO A 73 -6.43 55.69 48.14
C PRO A 73 -6.48 57.02 47.41
N VAL A 74 -6.02 58.10 48.05
CA VAL A 74 -6.07 59.41 47.48
C VAL A 74 -4.74 60.19 47.65
N TYR A 75 -4.51 61.11 46.71
CA TYR A 75 -3.47 62.11 46.81
C TYR A 75 -4.10 63.52 46.67
N ASN A 76 -3.81 64.40 47.55
CA ASN A 76 -4.41 65.74 47.63
C ASN A 76 -5.96 65.70 47.50
N GLY A 77 -6.60 64.67 48.09
CA GLY A 77 -8.02 64.53 48.14
C GLY A 77 -8.64 63.85 46.85
N GLN A 78 -7.88 63.59 45.82
CA GLN A 78 -8.31 62.96 44.60
C GLN A 78 -7.90 61.48 44.57
N ILE A 79 -8.77 60.61 44.09
CA ILE A 79 -8.47 59.21 43.89
C ILE A 79 -7.37 59.09 42.83
N ALA A 80 -6.33 58.32 43.10
CA ALA A 80 -5.18 58.18 42.19
C ALA A 80 -4.74 56.75 42.08
N LYS A 81 -4.03 56.41 40.97
CA LYS A 81 -3.32 55.14 40.77
C LYS A 81 -1.92 55.27 41.40
N PHE A 82 -1.58 54.34 42.29
CA PHE A 82 -0.27 54.33 42.94
C PHE A 82 0.55 53.15 42.43
N VAL A 83 1.81 53.39 42.13
CA VAL A 83 2.76 52.45 41.55
C VAL A 83 4.15 52.54 42.20
N THR A 84 4.91 51.44 42.05
CA THR A 84 6.32 51.39 42.47
C THR A 84 7.19 50.85 41.34
N VAL A 85 8.49 51.04 41.39
CA VAL A 85 9.46 50.52 40.38
C VAL A 85 9.85 49.07 40.64
N GLN A 86 9.53 48.52 41.79
CA GLN A 86 9.92 47.16 42.20
C GLN A 86 8.83 46.51 43.05
N GLY A 87 8.90 45.19 43.21
CA GLY A 87 8.04 44.44 44.14
C GLY A 87 8.18 45.01 45.56
N HIS A 88 7.12 44.95 46.36
CA HIS A 88 7.04 45.62 47.63
C HIS A 88 6.28 44.82 48.70
N SER A 89 6.50 45.13 49.98
CA SER A 89 5.57 44.83 51.06
C SER A 89 4.54 45.94 51.21
N MET A 90 3.33 45.60 51.62
CA MET A 90 2.23 46.57 51.84
C MET A 90 1.53 46.28 53.14
N ALA A 91 1.35 47.33 53.98
CA ALA A 91 0.55 47.27 55.19
C ALA A 91 -0.56 48.33 55.17
N VAL A 92 -1.75 47.91 55.49
CA VAL A 92 -2.96 48.74 55.53
C VAL A 92 -3.41 48.89 56.97
N TYR A 93 -3.52 50.15 57.44
CA TYR A 93 -3.99 50.50 58.75
C TYR A 93 -5.27 51.29 58.70
N ASP A 94 -6.15 51.12 59.69
CA ASP A 94 -7.33 51.97 59.87
C ASP A 94 -7.05 53.32 60.47
N ALA A 95 -8.05 54.18 60.63
CA ALA A 95 -7.93 55.49 61.20
C ALA A 95 -7.44 55.48 62.67
N TYR A 96 -7.60 54.36 63.38
CA TYR A 96 -7.21 54.21 64.77
C TYR A 96 -5.83 53.60 64.98
N GLY A 97 -5.12 53.30 63.84
CA GLY A 97 -3.79 52.72 63.88
C GLY A 97 -3.79 51.19 64.04
N SER A 98 -4.88 50.51 63.81
CA SER A 98 -4.96 49.07 63.86
C SER A 98 -4.68 48.51 62.48
N GLN A 99 -3.74 47.53 62.36
CA GLN A 99 -3.38 46.89 61.09
C GLN A 99 -4.53 46.00 60.61
N GLN A 100 -4.97 46.30 59.41
CA GLN A 100 -6.04 45.56 58.78
C GLN A 100 -5.50 44.46 57.86
N PHE A 101 -4.46 44.77 57.10
CA PHE A 101 -3.79 43.81 56.19
C PHE A 101 -2.29 44.02 56.17
N TYR A 102 -1.54 42.97 55.99
CA TYR A 102 -0.14 42.97 55.67
C TYR A 102 0.15 41.96 54.59
N PHE A 103 0.77 42.42 53.52
CA PHE A 103 1.25 41.62 52.39
C PHE A 103 2.77 41.73 52.34
N PRO A 104 3.52 40.67 52.70
CA PRO A 104 4.98 40.76 52.79
C PRO A 104 5.63 40.89 51.39
N ASN A 105 4.97 40.39 50.37
CA ASN A 105 5.53 40.35 49.04
C ASN A 105 4.44 40.56 47.97
N VAL A 106 4.41 41.73 47.37
CA VAL A 106 3.62 42.05 46.17
C VAL A 106 4.61 42.08 45.01
N LEU A 107 4.59 41.03 44.18
CA LEU A 107 5.54 40.88 43.10
C LEU A 107 5.24 41.83 41.95
N LYS A 108 6.27 42.20 41.23
CA LYS A 108 6.17 42.95 39.99
C LYS A 108 5.44 42.09 38.95
N TYR A 109 4.29 42.58 38.49
CA TYR A 109 3.61 42.06 37.32
C TYR A 109 3.92 42.99 36.15
N ASP A 110 4.84 42.57 35.29
CA ASP A 110 5.23 43.30 34.10
C ASP A 110 4.59 42.66 32.87
N PRO A 111 3.56 43.25 32.26
CA PRO A 111 2.96 42.73 31.05
C PRO A 111 3.97 42.62 29.89
N ASP A 112 4.99 43.51 29.87
CA ASP A 112 6.02 43.47 28.81
C ASP A 112 7.02 42.34 29.01
N GLN A 113 7.21 41.84 30.26
CA GLN A 113 7.96 40.59 30.46
C GLN A 113 7.24 39.36 29.93
N PHE A 114 5.93 39.40 29.78
CA PHE A 114 5.17 38.34 29.08
C PHE A 114 5.30 38.45 27.56
N SER A 115 5.36 39.62 26.99
CA SER A 115 5.64 39.84 25.56
C SER A 115 7.10 39.59 25.23
N GLN A 116 8.04 39.86 26.14
CA GLN A 116 9.47 39.55 25.99
C GLN A 116 9.77 38.04 26.10
N ARG A 117 8.84 37.20 26.65
CA ARG A 117 9.02 35.74 26.73
C ARG A 117 8.69 34.98 25.47
N MET A 118 8.09 35.62 24.48
CA MET A 118 7.82 35.07 23.14
C MET A 118 8.25 36.08 22.09
N GLU A 119 9.54 36.25 21.96
CA GLU A 119 10.11 37.07 20.89
C GLU A 119 9.99 36.33 19.57
N ASN A 120 9.46 37.01 18.56
CA ASN A 120 9.35 36.46 17.22
C ASN A 120 10.66 36.67 16.46
N VAL A 121 11.27 35.58 16.06
CA VAL A 121 12.48 35.54 15.22
C VAL A 121 12.05 35.20 13.81
N PRO A 122 12.49 35.91 12.77
CA PRO A 122 11.98 35.68 11.42
C PRO A 122 12.32 34.31 10.86
N ASP A 123 13.48 33.77 11.13
CA ASP A 123 13.99 32.54 10.56
C ASP A 123 15.10 31.88 11.39
N ILE A 124 15.50 30.66 10.97
CA ILE A 124 16.56 29.90 11.64
C ILE A 124 17.92 30.60 11.51
N HIS A 125 18.21 31.25 10.39
CA HIS A 125 19.47 31.95 10.21
C HIS A 125 19.62 33.09 11.28
N THR A 126 18.54 33.83 11.54
CA THR A 126 18.50 34.84 12.60
C THR A 126 18.59 34.20 13.98
N LEU A 127 17.89 33.07 14.23
CA LEU A 127 17.96 32.31 15.49
C LEU A 127 19.38 31.96 15.90
N LEU A 128 20.25 31.60 14.94
CA LEU A 128 21.66 31.25 15.24
C LEU A 128 22.46 32.43 15.80
N SER A 129 22.02 33.68 15.60
CA SER A 129 22.63 34.90 16.07
C SER A 129 22.03 35.39 17.38
N GLU A 130 20.94 34.82 17.86
CA GLU A 130 20.25 35.24 19.05
C GLU A 130 21.06 34.94 20.32
N PRO A 131 21.04 35.85 21.32
CA PRO A 131 21.75 35.64 22.56
C PRO A 131 21.23 34.42 23.34
N ALA A 132 22.15 33.66 23.90
CA ALA A 132 21.82 32.56 24.82
C ALA A 132 21.06 33.08 26.04
N GLY A 133 19.96 32.45 26.44
CA GLY A 133 19.15 32.87 27.58
C GLY A 133 18.03 31.94 27.95
N ASN A 134 17.41 32.14 29.11
CA ASN A 134 16.28 31.37 29.62
C ASN A 134 14.94 31.84 29.02
N HIS A 135 14.86 32.03 27.74
CA HIS A 135 13.65 32.46 27.05
C HIS A 135 13.28 31.49 25.93
N THR A 136 12.02 31.49 25.56
CA THR A 136 11.52 30.72 24.44
C THR A 136 11.32 31.68 23.28
N LEU A 137 11.90 31.37 22.14
CA LEU A 137 11.76 32.11 20.89
C LEU A 137 10.75 31.42 19.96
N ASN A 138 9.95 32.21 19.27
CA ASN A 138 9.06 31.75 18.23
C ASN A 138 9.63 32.11 16.87
N VAL A 139 10.17 31.12 16.16
CA VAL A 139 10.71 31.28 14.80
C VAL A 139 9.58 31.15 13.80
N ILE A 140 9.45 32.11 12.88
CA ILE A 140 8.36 32.15 11.90
C ILE A 140 8.60 31.16 10.76
N GLY A 141 9.75 31.18 10.13
CA GLY A 141 10.13 30.32 9.02
C GLY A 141 11.45 29.61 9.25
N TYR A 142 11.74 28.60 8.43
CA TYR A 142 13.05 27.96 8.47
C TYR A 142 14.07 28.78 7.66
N VAL A 143 13.79 28.98 6.39
CA VAL A 143 14.65 29.74 5.45
C VAL A 143 14.18 31.20 5.44
N PRO A 144 15.10 32.18 5.38
CA PRO A 144 14.74 33.59 5.28
C PRO A 144 13.69 33.88 4.22
N GLY A 145 12.68 34.64 4.61
CA GLY A 145 11.55 35.00 3.72
C GLY A 145 10.46 33.96 3.59
N THR A 146 10.55 32.82 4.31
CA THR A 146 9.48 31.81 4.37
C THR A 146 8.68 31.90 5.66
N ASN A 147 7.49 31.29 5.67
CA ASN A 147 6.60 31.21 6.83
C ASN A 147 6.29 29.76 7.25
N PHE A 148 7.13 28.84 6.88
CA PHE A 148 7.01 27.39 7.20
C PHE A 148 8.32 26.85 7.79
N GLY A 149 8.22 25.74 8.52
CA GLY A 149 9.38 25.11 9.16
C GLY A 149 9.87 25.79 10.44
N GLY A 150 9.23 26.89 10.83
CA GLY A 150 9.47 27.57 12.10
C GLY A 150 8.96 26.78 13.32
N GLY A 151 8.65 27.50 14.41
CA GLY A 151 8.13 26.92 15.65
C GLY A 151 8.82 27.48 16.89
N GLN A 152 8.61 26.83 18.03
CA GLN A 152 9.17 27.28 19.30
C GLN A 152 10.53 26.64 19.59
N PHE A 153 11.45 27.46 20.11
CA PHE A 153 12.81 27.07 20.47
C PHE A 153 13.17 27.58 21.86
N TYR A 154 13.98 26.80 22.54
CA TYR A 154 14.59 27.18 23.81
C TYR A 154 16.08 26.88 23.80
N TRP A 155 16.85 27.62 24.61
CA TRP A 155 18.29 27.43 24.76
C TRP A 155 18.58 26.33 25.78
N ASP A 156 19.42 25.35 25.41
CA ASP A 156 19.97 24.35 26.32
C ASP A 156 21.51 24.53 26.41
N ALA A 157 21.97 25.10 27.49
CA ALA A 157 23.40 25.37 27.73
C ALA A 157 24.24 24.07 27.88
N SER A 158 23.60 22.94 28.19
CA SER A 158 24.27 21.66 28.41
C SER A 158 24.37 20.82 27.14
N MET A 159 23.58 21.14 26.11
CA MET A 159 23.54 20.36 24.88
C MET A 159 24.85 20.44 24.10
N PRO A 160 25.55 19.32 23.84
CA PRO A 160 26.79 19.35 23.06
C PRO A 160 26.53 19.84 21.63
N LYS A 161 27.37 20.75 21.17
CA LYS A 161 27.30 21.31 19.81
C LYS A 161 27.48 20.23 18.71
N SER A 162 28.23 19.19 19.02
CA SER A 162 28.39 18.00 18.16
C SER A 162 27.07 17.23 17.88
N GLN A 163 26.01 17.53 18.65
CA GLN A 163 24.67 16.94 18.39
C GLN A 163 23.82 17.78 17.44
N HIS A 164 24.39 18.82 16.86
CA HIS A 164 23.71 19.59 15.82
C HIS A 164 23.20 18.67 14.70
N ASN A 165 21.96 18.91 14.27
CA ASN A 165 21.35 18.20 13.15
C ASN A 165 20.53 19.13 12.23
N GLY A 166 20.47 20.43 12.55
CA GLY A 166 19.74 21.43 11.79
C GLY A 166 18.21 21.24 11.70
N ILE A 167 17.64 20.30 12.43
CA ILE A 167 16.19 19.99 12.42
C ILE A 167 15.56 20.18 13.79
N THR A 168 16.18 19.62 14.82
CA THR A 168 15.72 19.69 16.21
C THR A 168 16.75 20.30 17.16
N ILE A 169 18.03 20.26 16.80
CA ILE A 169 19.17 20.77 17.58
C ILE A 169 20.00 21.66 16.66
N PHE A 170 20.21 22.90 17.09
CA PHE A 170 20.86 23.92 16.29
C PHE A 170 22.05 24.52 17.06
N SER A 171 23.27 24.21 16.65
CA SER A 171 24.47 24.85 17.14
C SER A 171 24.63 26.23 16.49
N PRO A 172 24.84 27.30 17.28
CA PRO A 172 25.04 28.63 16.72
C PRO A 172 26.39 28.80 16.01
N THR A 173 27.30 27.84 16.12
CA THR A 173 28.64 27.88 15.53
C THR A 173 28.75 27.07 14.23
N VAL A 174 27.69 26.41 13.79
CA VAL A 174 27.60 25.84 12.41
C VAL A 174 27.27 26.99 11.47
N PRO A 175 28.12 27.29 10.48
CA PRO A 175 27.87 28.37 9.54
C PRO A 175 26.74 28.05 8.58
N TRP A 176 25.84 28.99 8.35
CA TRP A 176 24.85 28.94 7.30
C TRP A 176 24.52 30.35 6.80
N ASP A 177 24.44 30.52 5.51
CA ASP A 177 24.16 31.79 4.86
C ASP A 177 22.65 32.08 4.71
N GLY A 178 21.78 31.21 5.22
CA GLY A 178 20.34 31.30 5.06
C GLY A 178 19.81 30.84 3.72
N SER A 179 20.66 30.37 2.81
CA SER A 179 20.25 29.95 1.46
C SER A 179 19.91 28.45 1.40
N TYR A 180 19.09 28.07 0.42
CA TYR A 180 18.84 26.66 0.09
C TYR A 180 20.10 25.93 -0.39
N SER A 181 21.03 26.62 -1.07
CA SER A 181 22.29 26.03 -1.54
C SER A 181 23.25 25.64 -0.41
N GLY A 182 23.21 26.37 0.71
CA GLY A 182 23.99 26.08 1.93
C GLY A 182 23.33 25.07 2.86
N LEU A 183 22.06 24.71 2.61
CA LEU A 183 21.25 23.96 3.56
C LEU A 183 21.76 22.54 3.84
N THR A 184 22.19 21.81 2.84
CA THR A 184 22.74 20.44 2.99
C THR A 184 23.98 20.44 3.90
N ALA A 185 24.88 21.40 3.73
CA ALA A 185 26.06 21.57 4.57
C ALA A 185 25.67 21.92 6.01
N PHE A 186 24.68 22.80 6.20
CA PHE A 186 24.16 23.16 7.50
C PHE A 186 23.51 21.97 8.23
N LEU A 187 22.64 21.21 7.57
CA LEU A 187 21.99 20.02 8.16
C LEU A 187 23.00 18.95 8.61
N SER A 188 24.13 18.83 7.89
CA SER A 188 25.20 17.89 8.23
C SER A 188 26.17 18.41 9.30
N GLY A 189 26.03 19.67 9.75
CA GLY A 189 26.95 20.31 10.70
C GLY A 189 28.33 20.64 10.10
N THR A 190 28.44 20.71 8.78
CA THR A 190 29.69 21.02 8.10
C THR A 190 30.19 22.42 8.50
N GLY A 191 31.45 22.51 8.92
CA GLY A 191 32.06 23.78 9.32
C GLY A 191 31.83 24.15 10.78
N GLU A 192 31.29 23.24 11.63
CA GLU A 192 31.23 23.49 13.10
C GLU A 192 32.58 23.89 13.66
N SER A 193 32.67 25.10 14.22
CA SER A 193 33.93 25.68 14.70
C SER A 193 34.20 25.40 16.17
N ASP A 194 33.23 24.89 16.95
CA ASP A 194 33.32 24.62 18.39
C ASP A 194 32.67 23.27 18.74
N GLY A 195 33.00 22.20 18.00
CA GLY A 195 32.42 20.90 18.19
C GLY A 195 32.64 20.23 19.54
N GLY A 196 33.59 20.69 20.33
CA GLY A 196 33.81 20.27 21.72
C GLY A 196 33.01 21.09 22.76
N GLY A 197 32.38 22.18 22.35
CA GLY A 197 31.58 23.07 23.20
C GLY A 197 30.16 22.58 23.45
N THR A 198 29.46 23.32 24.33
CA THR A 198 28.06 23.10 24.65
C THR A 198 27.24 24.36 24.43
N GLY A 199 25.90 24.18 24.33
CA GLY A 199 24.94 25.25 24.13
C GLY A 199 24.36 25.24 22.73
N CYS A 200 23.07 24.86 22.64
CA CYS A 200 22.32 24.79 21.38
C CYS A 200 20.90 25.32 21.56
N TRP A 201 20.33 25.80 20.45
CA TRP A 201 18.90 26.03 20.35
C TRP A 201 18.19 24.70 20.11
N MET A 202 17.17 24.42 20.92
CA MET A 202 16.40 23.17 20.87
C MET A 202 14.99 23.46 20.41
N ARG A 203 14.52 22.73 19.42
CA ARG A 203 13.09 22.76 19.03
C ARG A 203 12.24 22.15 20.12
N SER A 204 11.21 22.85 20.59
CA SER A 204 10.36 22.43 21.72
C SER A 204 9.46 21.25 21.39
N ASN A 205 9.03 21.10 20.13
CA ASN A 205 8.09 20.06 19.70
C ASN A 205 8.77 18.69 19.64
N LYS A 206 8.21 17.71 20.40
CA LYS A 206 8.69 16.33 20.47
C LYS A 206 7.81 15.32 19.68
N GLY A 207 6.78 15.79 18.97
CA GLY A 207 5.94 14.97 18.08
C GLY A 207 6.68 14.50 16.83
N ASP A 208 5.92 14.14 15.79
CA ASP A 208 6.49 13.75 14.50
C ASP A 208 7.38 14.85 13.92
N ILE A 209 8.42 14.47 13.21
CA ILE A 209 9.29 15.41 12.49
C ILE A 209 8.54 15.85 11.23
N MET A 210 8.39 17.16 11.04
CA MET A 210 7.89 17.73 9.79
C MET A 210 9.04 17.92 8.82
N ALA A 211 8.82 17.67 7.52
CA ALA A 211 9.86 17.87 6.52
C ALA A 211 10.34 19.35 6.47
N SER A 212 9.42 20.29 6.64
CA SER A 212 9.73 21.73 6.72
C SER A 212 10.68 22.09 7.85
N TRP A 213 10.78 21.28 8.92
CA TRP A 213 11.74 21.53 9.98
C TRP A 213 13.20 21.32 9.57
N ALA A 214 13.41 20.64 8.43
CA ALA A 214 14.71 20.50 7.78
C ALA A 214 14.94 21.56 6.69
N GLY A 215 14.05 22.56 6.56
CA GLY A 215 14.10 23.57 5.51
C GLY A 215 13.48 23.11 4.17
N PHE A 216 12.65 22.07 4.19
CA PHE A 216 11.92 21.63 2.99
C PHE A 216 11.02 22.74 2.46
N ASP A 217 11.12 23.04 1.18
CA ASP A 217 10.25 23.99 0.48
C ASP A 217 8.91 23.35 0.11
N ILE A 218 7.87 23.71 0.84
CA ILE A 218 6.52 23.18 0.64
C ILE A 218 5.89 23.59 -0.69
N THR A 219 6.46 24.59 -1.38
CA THR A 219 5.92 25.11 -2.65
C THR A 219 6.42 24.35 -3.89
N GLY A 220 7.43 23.48 -3.73
CA GLY A 220 7.98 22.70 -4.81
C GLY A 220 8.95 23.45 -5.74
N ASN A 221 9.42 24.64 -5.37
CA ASN A 221 10.39 25.38 -6.18
C ASN A 221 11.82 24.84 -6.00
N GLN A 222 12.13 24.26 -4.82
CA GLN A 222 13.45 23.72 -4.50
C GLN A 222 13.45 22.19 -4.52
N VAL A 223 14.62 21.61 -4.85
CA VAL A 223 14.82 20.16 -4.82
C VAL A 223 14.85 19.66 -3.37
N ALA A 224 14.15 18.57 -3.11
CA ALA A 224 13.92 18.05 -1.76
C ALA A 224 14.87 16.89 -1.34
N ASP A 225 15.69 16.37 -2.24
CA ASP A 225 16.43 15.12 -2.10
C ASP A 225 17.21 15.01 -0.78
N ASP A 226 18.21 15.88 -0.56
CA ASP A 226 19.04 15.86 0.64
C ASP A 226 18.27 16.23 1.91
N ILE A 227 17.30 17.12 1.79
CA ILE A 227 16.48 17.60 2.91
C ILE A 227 15.62 16.46 3.45
N ILE A 228 14.90 15.78 2.58
CA ILE A 228 14.09 14.61 2.95
C ILE A 228 14.97 13.48 3.47
N LYS A 229 16.14 13.24 2.86
CA LYS A 229 17.11 12.25 3.33
C LYS A 229 17.56 12.55 4.78
N ALA A 230 17.97 13.77 5.07
CA ALA A 230 18.40 14.18 6.42
C ALA A 230 17.25 14.01 7.44
N ALA A 231 16.04 14.41 7.08
CA ALA A 231 14.86 14.24 7.91
C ALA A 231 14.50 12.75 8.16
N CYS A 232 14.63 11.88 7.15
CA CYS A 232 14.46 10.44 7.29
C CYS A 232 15.46 9.83 8.26
N ILE A 233 16.73 10.18 8.14
CA ILE A 233 17.80 9.68 9.01
C ILE A 233 17.54 10.10 10.46
N LEU A 234 17.21 11.38 10.71
CA LEU A 234 16.90 11.86 12.05
C LEU A 234 15.65 11.18 12.61
N ALA A 235 14.59 11.03 11.81
CA ALA A 235 13.35 10.38 12.23
C ALA A 235 13.63 8.94 12.70
N ALA A 236 14.37 8.18 11.93
CA ALA A 236 14.77 6.82 12.28
C ALA A 236 15.61 6.76 13.56
N ASN A 237 16.63 7.60 13.67
CA ASN A 237 17.53 7.64 14.82
C ASN A 237 16.81 8.04 16.12
N THR A 238 15.80 8.88 16.04
CA THR A 238 15.00 9.35 17.18
C THR A 238 13.73 8.52 17.42
N ARG A 239 13.46 7.50 16.59
CA ARG A 239 12.24 6.67 16.62
C ARG A 239 10.96 7.51 16.51
N ARG A 240 11.01 8.56 15.73
CA ARG A 240 9.87 9.43 15.39
C ARG A 240 9.46 9.17 13.96
N CYS A 241 8.22 9.49 13.60
CA CYS A 241 7.83 9.49 12.20
C CYS A 241 8.32 10.76 11.50
N LEU A 242 8.57 10.65 10.19
CA LEU A 242 8.68 11.80 9.32
C LEU A 242 7.32 12.05 8.67
N ARG A 243 6.76 13.21 8.89
CA ARG A 243 5.56 13.69 8.18
C ARG A 243 5.97 14.69 7.11
N ILE A 244 5.55 14.46 5.89
CA ILE A 244 5.64 15.48 4.83
C ILE A 244 4.53 16.49 5.08
N ASP A 245 4.84 17.76 4.95
CA ASP A 245 3.92 18.85 5.29
C ASP A 245 2.64 18.79 4.45
N PRO A 246 1.45 18.94 5.05
CA PRO A 246 0.18 18.90 4.33
C PRO A 246 0.10 19.96 3.22
N GLY A 247 -0.48 19.60 2.07
CA GLY A 247 -0.67 20.49 0.93
C GLY A 247 0.62 20.87 0.21
N SER A 248 1.74 20.21 0.51
CA SER A 248 3.03 20.53 -0.11
C SER A 248 3.22 19.83 -1.46
N ILE A 249 4.08 20.42 -2.29
CA ILE A 249 4.59 19.86 -3.53
C ILE A 249 6.06 19.46 -3.31
N VAL A 250 6.36 18.19 -3.49
CA VAL A 250 7.74 17.68 -3.37
C VAL A 250 8.36 17.60 -4.75
N LYS A 251 9.42 18.38 -4.98
CA LYS A 251 10.19 18.35 -6.22
C LYS A 251 11.41 17.46 -6.06
N TRP A 252 11.49 16.42 -6.86
CA TRP A 252 12.62 15.49 -6.87
C TRP A 252 13.69 15.91 -7.88
N GLY A 253 14.96 15.84 -7.50
CA GLY A 253 16.10 16.23 -8.32
C GLY A 253 16.90 15.06 -8.89
N PHE A 254 16.77 13.86 -8.29
CA PHE A 254 17.53 12.66 -8.68
C PHE A 254 19.04 12.90 -8.70
N THR A 255 19.56 13.46 -7.60
CA THR A 255 20.92 14.00 -7.53
C THR A 255 21.97 12.97 -7.10
N HIS A 256 21.55 11.81 -6.58
CA HIS A 256 22.47 10.80 -6.05
C HIS A 256 22.68 9.65 -7.05
N PRO A 257 23.89 9.44 -7.57
CA PRO A 257 24.20 8.23 -8.29
C PRO A 257 24.13 7.04 -7.32
N THR A 258 23.38 6.01 -7.67
CA THR A 258 23.38 4.76 -6.92
C THR A 258 24.17 3.70 -7.68
N GLN A 259 24.75 2.74 -6.94
CA GLN A 259 25.38 1.56 -7.55
C GLN A 259 24.34 0.53 -8.04
N TYR A 260 23.07 0.94 -8.09
CA TYR A 260 22.02 0.12 -8.66
C TYR A 260 22.27 0.04 -10.18
N HIS A 261 22.76 -1.12 -10.61
CA HIS A 261 22.94 -1.42 -12.02
C HIS A 261 21.71 -2.18 -12.50
N ASP A 262 20.89 -1.55 -13.31
CA ASP A 262 19.94 -2.27 -14.13
C ASP A 262 20.69 -3.29 -15.04
N LYS A 263 19.96 -4.29 -15.54
CA LYS A 263 20.47 -5.25 -16.53
C LYS A 263 21.18 -4.60 -17.73
N PHE A 264 21.04 -3.30 -17.92
CA PHE A 264 21.67 -2.48 -18.95
C PHE A 264 22.92 -1.70 -18.48
N ASN A 265 23.43 -1.92 -17.26
CA ASN A 265 24.61 -1.23 -16.72
C ASN A 265 24.50 0.31 -16.67
N LEU A 266 23.32 0.86 -16.55
CA LEU A 266 23.11 2.30 -16.44
C LEU A 266 23.25 2.75 -14.98
N ASN A 267 23.98 3.84 -14.75
CA ASN A 267 24.00 4.49 -13.45
C ASN A 267 22.62 5.09 -13.17
N VAL A 268 21.88 4.49 -12.25
CA VAL A 268 20.59 4.98 -11.83
C VAL A 268 20.76 6.17 -10.90
N GLN A 269 20.01 7.23 -11.14
CA GLN A 269 20.00 8.41 -10.27
C GLN A 269 18.83 8.32 -9.29
N THR A 270 19.11 8.51 -8.01
CA THR A 270 18.14 8.38 -6.91
C THR A 270 17.99 9.73 -6.19
N SER A 271 16.76 10.07 -5.78
CA SER A 271 16.52 11.25 -4.96
C SER A 271 16.88 11.00 -3.51
N VAL A 272 16.34 9.96 -2.88
CA VAL A 272 16.58 9.66 -1.47
C VAL A 272 17.22 8.29 -1.33
N VAL A 273 18.48 8.25 -0.91
CA VAL A 273 19.22 7.01 -0.63
C VAL A 273 19.25 6.77 0.87
N LEU A 274 18.62 5.67 1.32
CA LEU A 274 18.56 5.23 2.71
C LEU A 274 19.27 3.88 2.85
N ASP A 275 20.44 3.88 3.49
CA ASP A 275 21.22 2.66 3.73
C ASP A 275 21.28 2.35 5.23
N GLY A 276 20.97 1.11 5.60
CA GLY A 276 20.96 0.65 6.98
C GLY A 276 19.87 1.27 7.88
N ILE A 277 18.91 1.98 7.31
CA ILE A 277 17.86 2.69 8.06
C ILE A 277 16.77 1.72 8.50
N ASN A 278 16.42 1.75 9.80
CA ASN A 278 15.49 0.81 10.41
C ASN A 278 14.38 1.52 11.20
N GLY A 279 13.16 1.00 11.09
CA GLY A 279 12.00 1.48 11.86
C GLY A 279 11.48 2.86 11.44
N LEU A 280 11.86 3.33 10.26
CA LEU A 280 11.42 4.60 9.72
C LEU A 280 9.97 4.52 9.26
N THR A 281 9.17 5.51 9.64
CA THR A 281 7.87 5.76 9.00
C THR A 281 7.89 7.13 8.36
N VAL A 282 7.74 7.16 7.03
CA VAL A 282 7.52 8.38 6.26
C VAL A 282 6.07 8.39 5.82
N TYR A 283 5.36 9.45 6.14
CA TYR A 283 3.97 9.55 5.75
C TYR A 283 3.57 10.95 5.32
N ALA A 284 2.54 10.99 4.49
CA ALA A 284 1.86 12.20 4.07
C ALA A 284 0.35 12.03 4.23
N ASP A 285 -0.36 13.13 4.28
CA ASP A 285 -1.79 13.16 4.01
C ASP A 285 -1.98 13.16 2.48
N ASN A 286 -3.12 12.67 2.00
CA ASN A 286 -3.37 12.50 0.55
C ASN A 286 -3.38 13.82 -0.26
N ASP A 287 -3.06 14.94 0.34
CA ASP A 287 -2.94 16.26 -0.27
C ASP A 287 -1.50 16.65 -0.63
N VAL A 288 -0.51 15.81 -0.29
CA VAL A 288 0.90 16.02 -0.65
C VAL A 288 1.15 15.48 -2.05
N GLU A 289 1.65 16.32 -2.93
CA GLU A 289 1.93 15.98 -4.31
C GLU A 289 3.43 15.71 -4.53
N PHE A 290 3.76 14.51 -5.01
CA PHE A 290 5.11 14.16 -5.44
C PHE A 290 5.25 14.45 -6.94
N ASN A 291 5.96 15.53 -7.27
CA ASN A 291 6.25 15.89 -8.64
C ASN A 291 7.51 15.17 -9.12
N THR A 292 7.31 14.25 -10.06
CA THR A 292 8.37 13.42 -10.65
C THR A 292 8.80 13.88 -12.04
N ASP A 293 8.29 15.00 -12.50
CA ASP A 293 8.66 15.56 -13.80
C ASP A 293 10.13 15.96 -13.84
N HIS A 294 10.82 15.43 -14.81
CA HIS A 294 12.21 15.79 -15.05
C HIS A 294 12.51 15.78 -16.56
N PRO A 295 13.22 16.78 -17.05
CA PRO A 295 13.46 16.96 -18.49
C PRO A 295 14.42 15.95 -19.12
N VAL A 296 15.06 15.08 -18.35
CA VAL A 296 16.03 14.10 -18.87
C VAL A 296 15.50 12.69 -18.64
N TYR A 297 15.29 11.97 -19.73
CA TYR A 297 14.82 10.59 -19.76
C TYR A 297 15.98 9.64 -19.39
N ARG A 298 16.07 9.23 -18.13
CA ARG A 298 16.96 8.18 -17.63
C ARG A 298 16.32 7.46 -16.47
N GLU A 299 16.76 6.23 -16.20
CA GLU A 299 16.26 5.50 -15.04
C GLU A 299 16.47 6.28 -13.75
N ARG A 300 15.37 6.54 -13.04
CA ARG A 300 15.33 7.37 -11.85
C ARG A 300 14.56 6.67 -10.77
N VAL A 301 15.06 6.77 -9.55
CA VAL A 301 14.44 6.18 -8.35
C VAL A 301 14.15 7.30 -7.36
N VAL A 302 12.95 7.37 -6.84
CA VAL A 302 12.64 8.33 -5.78
C VAL A 302 13.23 7.87 -4.45
N PHE A 303 12.90 6.66 -3.99
CA PHE A 303 13.47 6.08 -2.78
C PHE A 303 14.26 4.82 -3.08
N GLY A 304 15.57 4.87 -2.91
CA GLY A 304 16.45 3.69 -2.86
C GLY A 304 16.69 3.29 -1.40
N VAL A 305 16.21 2.13 -0.99
CA VAL A 305 16.33 1.61 0.38
C VAL A 305 17.22 0.39 0.36
N PHE A 306 18.35 0.48 1.05
CA PHE A 306 19.36 -0.56 1.11
C PHE A 306 19.54 -1.05 2.53
N ASN A 307 19.62 -2.37 2.74
CA ASN A 307 19.85 -2.99 4.05
C ASN A 307 18.89 -2.52 5.17
N GLY A 308 17.72 -1.99 4.79
CA GLY A 308 16.74 -1.38 5.69
C GLY A 308 15.73 -2.38 6.24
N LYS A 309 15.27 -2.18 7.50
CA LYS A 309 14.29 -3.06 8.14
C LYS A 309 13.14 -2.28 8.75
N ASN A 310 11.92 -2.84 8.64
CA ASN A 310 10.71 -2.31 9.27
C ASN A 310 10.39 -0.85 8.89
N ASN A 311 10.65 -0.46 7.65
CA ASN A 311 10.34 0.87 7.18
C ASN A 311 8.96 0.90 6.51
N THR A 312 8.25 2.00 6.66
CA THR A 312 6.91 2.22 6.10
C THR A 312 6.84 3.55 5.36
N PHE A 313 6.33 3.52 4.13
CA PHE A 313 6.12 4.67 3.27
C PHE A 313 4.65 4.74 2.88
N LYS A 314 3.94 5.80 3.27
CA LYS A 314 2.48 5.83 3.08
C LYS A 314 1.89 7.21 2.81
N GLY A 315 0.78 7.24 2.07
CA GLY A 315 -0.10 8.40 1.94
C GLY A 315 0.37 9.45 0.94
N PHE A 316 1.24 9.11 0.00
CA PHE A 316 1.74 10.04 -1.02
C PHE A 316 0.83 10.07 -2.25
N ASN A 317 0.65 11.25 -2.80
CA ASN A 317 -0.02 11.45 -4.08
C ASN A 317 1.05 11.68 -5.16
N TRP A 318 1.34 10.63 -5.93
CA TRP A 318 2.34 10.66 -6.99
C TRP A 318 1.71 11.17 -8.26
N ASN A 319 2.19 12.27 -8.77
CA ASN A 319 1.71 12.85 -10.01
C ASN A 319 2.89 13.05 -10.97
N SER A 320 2.72 12.52 -12.17
CA SER A 320 3.62 12.75 -13.29
C SER A 320 2.83 13.36 -14.42
N ASN A 321 3.33 14.41 -15.03
CA ASN A 321 2.73 15.02 -16.23
C ASN A 321 2.90 14.13 -17.47
N PHE A 322 3.27 12.86 -17.28
CA PHE A 322 3.38 11.92 -18.38
C PHE A 322 2.02 11.69 -19.04
N THR A 323 1.78 12.39 -20.12
CA THR A 323 0.52 12.35 -20.89
C THR A 323 0.61 11.50 -22.15
N ASP A 324 1.82 11.12 -22.56
CA ASP A 324 2.00 10.40 -23.81
C ASP A 324 1.90 8.89 -23.64
N TYR A 325 0.66 8.41 -23.51
CA TYR A 325 0.32 6.99 -23.58
C TYR A 325 0.26 6.48 -25.04
N SER A 326 0.52 7.32 -26.01
CA SER A 326 0.37 7.06 -27.46
C SER A 326 1.64 6.60 -28.15
N ILE A 327 2.59 5.95 -27.45
CA ILE A 327 3.79 5.45 -28.10
C ILE A 327 3.42 4.47 -29.21
N SER A 328 3.85 4.83 -30.41
CA SER A 328 3.70 3.98 -31.60
C SER A 328 4.42 2.64 -31.41
N PRO A 329 3.91 1.53 -31.99
CA PRO A 329 4.60 0.24 -31.97
C PRO A 329 6.03 0.27 -32.56
N THR A 330 6.37 1.35 -33.27
CA THR A 330 7.68 1.58 -33.89
C THR A 330 8.65 2.38 -33.00
N ASP A 331 8.19 2.94 -31.87
CA ASP A 331 9.08 3.58 -30.93
C ASP A 331 9.89 2.50 -30.21
N THR A 332 11.20 2.58 -30.39
CA THR A 332 12.15 1.65 -29.78
C THR A 332 11.91 1.54 -28.27
N GLU A 333 11.93 0.33 -27.75
CA GLU A 333 11.73 -0.05 -26.33
C GLU A 333 12.42 0.87 -25.31
N HIS A 334 13.49 1.55 -25.73
CA HIS A 334 14.32 2.40 -24.88
C HIS A 334 13.61 3.65 -24.33
N LYS A 335 12.67 4.26 -25.05
CA LYS A 335 12.01 5.48 -24.58
C LYS A 335 11.01 5.25 -23.46
N ILE A 336 10.48 4.04 -23.30
CA ILE A 336 9.51 3.69 -22.28
C ILE A 336 10.19 3.22 -20.98
N GLN A 337 11.37 2.65 -21.09
CA GLN A 337 12.18 2.18 -19.97
C GLN A 337 12.85 3.32 -19.17
N GLU A 338 12.73 4.56 -19.63
CA GLU A 338 13.44 5.73 -19.10
C GLU A 338 12.65 6.50 -18.02
N HIS A 339 11.52 5.96 -17.53
CA HIS A 339 10.68 6.63 -16.54
C HIS A 339 11.05 6.25 -15.10
N TRP A 340 10.57 7.07 -14.18
CA TRP A 340 10.87 6.95 -12.76
C TRP A 340 10.31 5.68 -12.11
N LYS A 341 11.03 5.20 -11.11
CA LYS A 341 10.62 4.15 -10.18
C LYS A 341 10.31 4.77 -8.82
N GLY A 342 9.25 4.31 -8.16
CA GLY A 342 8.88 4.83 -6.84
C GLY A 342 9.86 4.38 -5.77
N PHE A 343 9.95 3.07 -5.56
CA PHE A 343 10.78 2.46 -4.53
C PHE A 343 11.62 1.33 -5.09
N VAL A 344 12.88 1.29 -4.67
CA VAL A 344 13.78 0.16 -4.89
C VAL A 344 14.26 -0.34 -3.54
N PHE A 345 14.08 -1.64 -3.27
CA PHE A 345 14.53 -2.32 -2.06
C PHE A 345 15.59 -3.36 -2.40
N GLU A 346 16.74 -3.30 -1.71
CA GLU A 346 17.81 -4.29 -1.82
C GLU A 346 18.37 -4.65 -0.45
N GLY A 347 18.48 -5.94 -0.14
CA GLY A 347 18.92 -6.42 1.18
C GLY A 347 17.98 -6.05 2.33
N CYS A 348 16.73 -5.76 2.03
CA CYS A 348 15.75 -5.20 2.93
C CYS A 348 14.87 -6.26 3.59
N SER A 349 14.31 -5.92 4.77
CA SER A 349 13.40 -6.82 5.48
C SER A 349 12.20 -6.10 6.09
N TYR A 350 10.99 -6.65 5.90
CA TYR A 350 9.75 -6.17 6.53
C TYR A 350 9.41 -4.70 6.22
N ASN A 351 9.68 -4.26 4.99
CA ASN A 351 9.31 -2.92 4.56
C ASN A 351 7.93 -2.91 3.90
N SER A 352 7.21 -1.78 4.04
CA SER A 352 5.87 -1.63 3.46
C SER A 352 5.68 -0.30 2.72
N VAL A 353 5.00 -0.39 1.57
CA VAL A 353 4.56 0.75 0.75
C VAL A 353 3.03 0.70 0.68
N ARG A 354 2.36 1.69 1.28
CA ARG A 354 0.92 1.57 1.47
C ARG A 354 0.16 2.88 1.38
N LYS A 355 -1.12 2.78 0.99
CA LYS A 355 -2.05 3.93 0.92
C LYS A 355 -1.54 5.08 0.04
N ASN A 356 -0.78 4.77 -1.00
CA ASN A 356 -0.34 5.75 -1.97
C ASN A 356 -1.34 5.84 -3.12
N ASN A 357 -1.46 7.02 -3.69
CA ASN A 357 -2.20 7.27 -4.91
C ASN A 357 -1.19 7.60 -6.01
N VAL A 358 -1.06 6.72 -7.00
CA VAL A 358 -0.05 6.83 -8.06
C VAL A 358 -0.74 7.06 -9.39
N ASN A 359 -0.39 8.15 -10.05
CA ASN A 359 -0.82 8.46 -11.40
C ASN A 359 0.41 8.55 -12.31
N ALA A 360 0.58 7.57 -13.16
CA ALA A 360 1.67 7.39 -14.10
C ALA A 360 3.07 7.18 -13.47
N CYS A 361 3.56 5.96 -13.59
CA CYS A 361 4.97 5.62 -13.33
C CYS A 361 5.40 4.42 -14.18
N HIS A 362 6.71 4.16 -14.24
CA HIS A 362 7.24 2.99 -14.94
C HIS A 362 7.17 1.74 -14.07
N VAL A 363 7.80 1.76 -12.90
CA VAL A 363 7.73 0.69 -11.89
C VAL A 363 7.48 1.34 -10.55
N PHE A 364 6.40 0.96 -9.86
CA PHE A 364 6.11 1.59 -8.58
C PHE A 364 6.99 1.03 -7.46
N VAL A 365 7.08 -0.28 -7.34
CA VAL A 365 7.95 -0.94 -6.35
C VAL A 365 8.78 -2.03 -7.02
N LEU A 366 10.06 -2.01 -6.77
CA LEU A 366 11.02 -3.02 -7.19
C LEU A 366 11.75 -3.57 -5.96
N ALA A 367 11.62 -4.86 -5.70
CA ALA A 367 12.42 -5.58 -4.73
C ALA A 367 13.42 -6.46 -5.49
N ASP A 368 14.67 -6.03 -5.55
CA ASP A 368 15.67 -6.67 -6.37
C ASP A 368 16.90 -7.13 -5.59
N ASN A 369 17.63 -8.05 -6.18
CA ASN A 369 18.97 -8.43 -5.77
C ASN A 369 19.85 -8.48 -7.02
N ILE A 370 20.45 -7.36 -7.33
CA ILE A 370 21.23 -7.19 -8.55
C ILE A 370 22.54 -7.96 -8.50
N ASN A 371 23.14 -8.02 -7.33
CA ASN A 371 24.34 -8.84 -7.09
C ASN A 371 23.90 -10.25 -6.66
N LEU A 372 23.57 -11.10 -7.62
CA LEU A 372 23.35 -12.53 -7.39
C LEU A 372 24.54 -13.22 -6.67
N SER A 373 25.69 -12.55 -6.60
CA SER A 373 26.88 -13.00 -5.87
C SER A 373 26.85 -12.69 -4.36
N THR A 374 26.00 -11.76 -3.91
CA THR A 374 25.80 -11.49 -2.48
C THR A 374 24.50 -12.15 -2.05
N ASN A 375 24.51 -13.00 -1.04
CA ASN A 375 23.35 -13.70 -0.48
C ASN A 375 22.31 -12.76 0.19
N LEU A 376 22.23 -11.51 -0.18
CA LEU A 376 21.30 -10.51 0.35
C LEU A 376 19.95 -10.66 -0.34
N GLN A 377 19.11 -11.55 0.17
CA GLN A 377 17.71 -11.65 -0.25
C GLN A 377 16.86 -10.63 0.50
N ASN A 378 15.95 -9.98 -0.23
CA ASN A 378 14.89 -9.24 0.41
C ASN A 378 13.96 -10.18 1.18
N LYS A 379 13.41 -9.72 2.31
CA LYS A 379 12.46 -10.49 3.12
C LYS A 379 11.21 -9.66 3.39
N ASN A 380 10.04 -10.19 3.07
CA ASN A 380 8.75 -9.59 3.39
C ASN A 380 8.63 -8.11 2.98
N ILE A 381 8.54 -7.86 1.68
CA ILE A 381 8.21 -6.54 1.14
C ILE A 381 6.71 -6.53 0.84
N GLN A 382 6.02 -5.48 1.30
CA GLN A 382 4.58 -5.37 1.27
C GLN A 382 4.13 -4.14 0.48
N VAL A 383 3.28 -4.34 -0.51
CA VAL A 383 2.62 -3.30 -1.29
C VAL A 383 1.12 -3.42 -1.04
N ILE A 384 0.56 -2.53 -0.20
CA ILE A 384 -0.77 -2.73 0.37
C ILE A 384 -1.63 -1.46 0.29
N GLU A 385 -2.90 -1.61 -0.09
CA GLU A 385 -3.89 -0.53 -0.07
C GLU A 385 -3.53 0.69 -0.95
N ASN A 386 -2.78 0.47 -2.04
CA ASN A 386 -2.42 1.56 -2.95
C ASN A 386 -3.44 1.66 -4.10
N LYS A 387 -3.60 2.89 -4.63
CA LYS A 387 -4.32 3.16 -5.87
C LYS A 387 -3.31 3.43 -6.97
N LEU A 388 -3.23 2.55 -7.95
CA LEU A 388 -2.19 2.54 -8.97
C LEU A 388 -2.84 2.71 -10.34
N LYS A 389 -2.60 3.88 -10.94
CA LYS A 389 -3.17 4.22 -12.24
C LYS A 389 -2.06 4.52 -13.24
N TYR A 390 -2.20 4.01 -14.46
CA TYR A 390 -1.23 4.21 -15.54
C TYR A 390 0.21 3.77 -15.20
N VAL A 391 0.37 2.67 -14.49
CA VAL A 391 1.68 2.06 -14.30
C VAL A 391 2.06 1.33 -15.60
N VAL A 392 3.18 1.73 -16.21
CA VAL A 392 3.53 1.30 -17.56
C VAL A 392 4.06 -0.12 -17.59
N ASN A 393 4.85 -0.52 -16.58
CA ASN A 393 5.50 -1.83 -16.55
C ASN A 393 5.02 -2.66 -15.35
N TYR A 394 5.49 -2.39 -14.13
CA TYR A 394 5.15 -3.19 -12.95
C TYR A 394 4.63 -2.34 -11.81
N CYS A 395 3.53 -2.76 -11.17
CA CYS A 395 3.15 -2.17 -9.89
C CYS A 395 4.05 -2.70 -8.77
N PHE A 396 4.36 -3.99 -8.79
CA PHE A 396 5.36 -4.58 -7.90
C PHE A 396 6.09 -5.72 -8.59
N LEU A 397 7.35 -5.49 -8.93
CA LEU A 397 8.27 -6.50 -9.45
C LEU A 397 9.19 -6.98 -8.32
N SER A 398 9.38 -8.28 -8.20
CA SER A 398 10.40 -8.83 -7.32
C SER A 398 11.29 -9.84 -8.02
N ARG A 399 12.57 -9.80 -7.68
CA ARG A 399 13.58 -10.82 -8.00
C ARG A 399 14.30 -11.15 -6.70
N ALA A 400 14.36 -12.42 -6.30
CA ALA A 400 14.98 -12.89 -5.04
C ALA A 400 14.36 -12.28 -3.76
N LEU A 401 13.07 -12.52 -3.56
CA LEU A 401 12.31 -12.08 -2.38
C LEU A 401 11.77 -13.31 -1.61
N GLU A 402 11.98 -13.38 -0.30
CA GLU A 402 11.50 -14.50 0.52
C GLU A 402 9.96 -14.46 0.66
N TRP A 403 9.36 -13.32 0.98
CA TRP A 403 7.90 -13.11 1.09
C TRP A 403 7.45 -11.90 0.29
N TYR A 404 6.65 -12.14 -0.71
CA TYR A 404 6.02 -11.13 -1.56
C TYR A 404 4.57 -10.90 -1.13
N VAL A 405 4.20 -9.66 -0.81
CA VAL A 405 2.82 -9.32 -0.42
C VAL A 405 2.29 -8.18 -1.28
N PHE A 406 1.19 -8.46 -2.00
CA PHE A 406 0.49 -7.47 -2.83
C PHE A 406 -1.01 -7.57 -2.53
N ASP A 407 -1.48 -6.80 -1.54
CA ASP A 407 -2.82 -6.94 -0.99
C ASP A 407 -3.63 -5.64 -1.07
N LYS A 408 -4.92 -5.75 -1.36
CA LYS A 408 -5.90 -4.65 -1.30
C LYS A 408 -5.56 -3.44 -2.17
N ASN A 409 -4.86 -3.65 -3.26
CA ASN A 409 -4.53 -2.57 -4.18
C ASN A 409 -5.64 -2.41 -5.24
N GLU A 410 -5.89 -1.15 -5.63
CA GLU A 410 -6.70 -0.84 -6.82
C GLU A 410 -5.76 -0.51 -7.97
N VAL A 411 -5.79 -1.31 -9.03
CA VAL A 411 -4.95 -1.12 -10.22
C VAL A 411 -5.85 -0.86 -11.42
N SER A 412 -5.63 0.24 -12.12
CA SER A 412 -6.41 0.58 -13.31
C SER A 412 -5.53 1.10 -14.44
N PHE A 413 -5.92 0.83 -15.68
CA PHE A 413 -5.24 1.23 -16.92
C PHE A 413 -3.77 0.82 -16.95
N GLN A 414 -3.49 -0.39 -16.48
CA GLN A 414 -2.15 -0.91 -16.47
C GLN A 414 -1.71 -1.32 -17.88
N GLY A 415 -0.49 -0.93 -18.23
CA GLY A 415 0.17 -1.31 -19.47
C GLY A 415 -0.45 -0.71 -20.74
N ARG A 416 -0.06 -1.24 -21.89
CA ARG A 416 -0.50 -0.81 -23.24
C ARG A 416 -0.88 -2.01 -24.08
N LYS A 417 -1.84 -1.83 -24.99
CA LYS A 417 -2.33 -2.86 -25.91
C LYS A 417 -1.22 -3.56 -26.71
N TRP A 418 -0.09 -2.91 -26.94
CA TRP A 418 0.97 -3.35 -27.83
C TRP A 418 2.34 -3.54 -27.18
N HIS A 419 2.45 -3.40 -25.84
CA HIS A 419 3.70 -3.62 -25.13
C HIS A 419 3.67 -4.95 -24.38
N THR A 420 4.76 -5.68 -24.52
CA THR A 420 4.97 -7.00 -23.93
C THR A 420 5.17 -6.99 -22.41
N PHE A 421 5.18 -5.81 -21.78
CA PHE A 421 5.48 -5.64 -20.36
C PHE A 421 4.41 -4.77 -19.69
N GLY A 422 3.65 -5.29 -18.77
CA GLY A 422 2.58 -4.56 -18.09
C GLY A 422 1.90 -5.41 -17.03
N GLU A 423 2.69 -5.94 -16.10
CA GLU A 423 2.22 -6.83 -15.05
C GLU A 423 2.02 -6.07 -13.75
N ALA A 424 0.88 -6.25 -13.09
CA ALA A 424 0.67 -5.56 -11.83
C ALA A 424 1.47 -6.19 -10.70
N ALA A 425 1.30 -7.48 -10.51
CA ALA A 425 1.99 -8.23 -9.48
C ALA A 425 2.87 -9.29 -10.15
N ALA A 426 4.17 -9.02 -10.18
CA ALA A 426 5.17 -9.85 -10.83
C ALA A 426 6.23 -10.37 -9.85
N PRO A 427 5.90 -11.38 -9.00
CA PRO A 427 6.89 -12.11 -8.25
C PRO A 427 7.62 -13.07 -9.18
N THR A 428 8.85 -12.73 -9.59
CA THR A 428 9.63 -13.52 -10.55
C THR A 428 10.79 -14.27 -9.89
N THR A 429 11.77 -14.64 -10.65
CA THR A 429 12.93 -15.48 -10.32
C THR A 429 13.36 -15.44 -8.85
N GLN A 430 13.48 -16.61 -8.20
CA GLN A 430 13.90 -16.78 -6.80
C GLN A 430 12.98 -16.14 -5.72
N THR A 431 11.77 -15.71 -6.08
CA THR A 431 10.75 -15.35 -5.10
C THR A 431 10.14 -16.63 -4.54
N LYS A 432 10.13 -16.79 -3.19
CA LYS A 432 9.75 -18.07 -2.58
C LYS A 432 8.27 -18.17 -2.24
N HIS A 433 7.77 -17.22 -1.49
CA HIS A 433 6.41 -17.25 -0.97
C HIS A 433 5.65 -16.03 -1.42
N ILE A 434 4.44 -16.22 -1.90
CA ILE A 434 3.61 -15.12 -2.40
C ILE A 434 2.25 -15.04 -1.69
N ARG A 435 1.81 -13.81 -1.47
CA ARG A 435 0.45 -13.48 -1.07
C ARG A 435 -0.06 -12.34 -1.95
N ILE A 436 -1.12 -12.59 -2.72
CA ILE A 436 -1.74 -11.62 -3.63
C ILE A 436 -3.25 -11.68 -3.39
N CYS A 437 -3.74 -10.83 -2.48
CA CYS A 437 -5.10 -10.95 -1.98
C CYS A 437 -5.90 -9.65 -2.05
N ASP A 438 -7.21 -9.79 -2.31
CA ASP A 438 -8.19 -8.72 -2.23
C ASP A 438 -7.88 -7.51 -3.12
N ASN A 439 -7.17 -7.71 -4.24
CA ASN A 439 -6.86 -6.63 -5.17
C ASN A 439 -7.98 -6.45 -6.20
N LYS A 440 -8.09 -5.22 -6.70
CA LYS A 440 -9.04 -4.87 -7.76
C LYS A 440 -8.27 -4.40 -8.99
N PHE A 441 -8.40 -5.15 -10.08
CA PHE A 441 -7.82 -4.83 -11.38
C PHE A 441 -8.95 -4.40 -12.33
N THR A 442 -8.87 -3.19 -12.89
CA THR A 442 -9.89 -2.66 -13.79
C THR A 442 -9.28 -2.02 -15.02
N ASP A 443 -10.01 -2.10 -16.13
CA ASP A 443 -9.70 -1.42 -17.38
C ASP A 443 -8.29 -1.71 -17.91
N GLN A 444 -7.84 -2.96 -17.75
CA GLN A 444 -6.55 -3.37 -18.28
C GLN A 444 -6.58 -3.37 -19.80
N ILE A 445 -5.60 -2.72 -20.40
CA ILE A 445 -5.44 -2.56 -21.84
C ILE A 445 -4.18 -3.27 -22.38
N ALA A 446 -3.34 -3.82 -21.51
CA ALA A 446 -2.16 -4.58 -21.92
C ALA A 446 -2.50 -6.01 -22.32
N GLN A 447 -1.72 -6.60 -23.23
CA GLN A 447 -1.82 -8.02 -23.57
C GLN A 447 -1.25 -8.95 -22.49
N GLN A 448 -0.51 -8.40 -21.54
CA GLN A 448 0.15 -9.15 -20.47
C GLN A 448 -0.79 -9.45 -19.29
N ALA A 449 -0.31 -10.24 -18.36
CA ALA A 449 -1.09 -10.70 -17.21
C ALA A 449 -1.20 -9.63 -16.08
N CYS A 450 -2.31 -9.65 -15.34
CA CYS A 450 -2.42 -8.86 -14.14
C CYS A 450 -1.49 -9.40 -13.03
N ILE A 451 -1.42 -10.71 -12.91
CA ILE A 451 -0.65 -11.41 -11.87
C ILE A 451 0.21 -12.45 -12.56
N THR A 452 1.52 -12.36 -12.38
CA THR A 452 2.50 -13.26 -13.01
C THR A 452 3.40 -13.88 -11.96
N PRO A 453 2.95 -14.95 -11.26
CA PRO A 453 3.85 -15.72 -10.43
C PRO A 453 4.85 -16.47 -11.34
N GLY A 454 6.11 -16.07 -11.23
CA GLY A 454 7.19 -16.57 -12.05
C GLY A 454 7.74 -17.93 -11.60
N PRO A 455 8.81 -18.39 -12.21
CA PRO A 455 9.42 -19.67 -11.87
C PRO A 455 9.97 -19.68 -10.44
N HIS A 456 10.00 -20.85 -9.82
CA HIS A 456 10.56 -21.13 -8.48
C HIS A 456 9.75 -20.61 -7.27
N ILE A 457 8.48 -20.28 -7.44
CA ILE A 457 7.60 -20.02 -6.29
C ILE A 457 7.41 -21.34 -5.52
N GLU A 458 7.83 -21.36 -4.24
CA GLU A 458 7.74 -22.54 -3.37
C GLU A 458 6.34 -22.71 -2.76
N SER A 459 5.64 -21.60 -2.50
CA SER A 459 4.23 -21.62 -2.05
C SER A 459 3.55 -20.28 -2.27
N GLY A 460 2.23 -20.30 -2.33
CA GLY A 460 1.51 -19.05 -2.51
C GLY A 460 0.01 -19.10 -2.37
N LEU A 461 -0.56 -17.91 -2.15
CA LEU A 461 -1.99 -17.68 -2.11
C LEU A 461 -2.36 -16.49 -3.02
N ILE A 462 -3.24 -16.75 -3.99
CA ILE A 462 -3.88 -15.73 -4.83
C ILE A 462 -5.38 -15.82 -4.58
N SER A 463 -5.93 -14.89 -3.79
CA SER A 463 -7.30 -15.03 -3.29
C SER A 463 -8.06 -13.71 -3.21
N GLY A 464 -9.37 -13.77 -3.46
CA GLY A 464 -10.25 -12.62 -3.28
C GLY A 464 -10.05 -11.49 -4.29
N ASN A 465 -9.27 -11.71 -5.34
CA ASN A 465 -9.01 -10.67 -6.31
C ASN A 465 -10.19 -10.51 -7.30
N PHE A 466 -10.50 -9.26 -7.62
CA PHE A 466 -11.47 -8.92 -8.67
C PHE A 466 -10.74 -8.36 -9.88
N CYS A 467 -10.97 -8.94 -11.05
CA CYS A 467 -10.42 -8.48 -12.32
C CYS A 467 -11.53 -8.25 -13.36
N LYS A 468 -11.56 -7.03 -13.91
CA LYS A 468 -12.37 -6.72 -15.11
C LYS A 468 -11.47 -6.17 -16.18
N ARG A 469 -11.39 -6.82 -17.35
CA ARG A 469 -10.45 -6.47 -18.41
C ARG A 469 -11.04 -6.62 -19.82
N HIS A 470 -10.37 -5.95 -20.77
CA HIS A 470 -10.68 -6.06 -22.19
C HIS A 470 -9.68 -6.93 -22.96
N TYR A 471 -8.42 -7.03 -22.47
CA TYR A 471 -7.32 -7.75 -23.13
C TYR A 471 -6.47 -8.50 -22.10
N GLY A 472 -5.67 -9.44 -22.59
CA GLY A 472 -4.62 -10.08 -21.83
C GLY A 472 -5.09 -11.17 -20.86
N ILE A 473 -4.25 -11.44 -19.89
CA ILE A 473 -4.36 -12.59 -18.99
C ILE A 473 -4.65 -12.07 -17.57
N PHE A 474 -5.50 -12.77 -16.81
CA PHE A 474 -5.67 -12.43 -15.40
C PHE A 474 -4.52 -12.98 -14.56
N ILE A 475 -4.25 -14.28 -14.64
CA ILE A 475 -3.13 -14.91 -13.93
C ILE A 475 -2.31 -15.72 -14.93
N GLU A 476 -1.05 -15.37 -15.09
CA GLU A 476 -0.06 -16.14 -15.84
C GLU A 476 0.83 -16.89 -14.85
N ASN A 477 0.55 -18.18 -14.67
CA ASN A 477 1.24 -19.00 -13.68
C ASN A 477 2.42 -19.73 -14.34
N GLY A 478 3.63 -19.31 -14.00
CA GLY A 478 4.86 -20.00 -14.33
C GLY A 478 5.10 -21.26 -13.49
N SER A 479 6.32 -21.74 -13.41
CA SER A 479 6.67 -22.95 -12.63
C SER A 479 6.56 -22.70 -11.13
N THR A 480 5.42 -23.05 -10.53
CA THR A 480 5.12 -22.84 -9.11
C THR A 480 4.82 -24.15 -8.39
N SER A 481 5.06 -24.17 -7.09
CA SER A 481 4.68 -25.30 -6.22
C SER A 481 3.78 -24.81 -5.09
N ASN A 482 2.90 -25.67 -4.60
CA ASN A 482 2.01 -25.40 -3.46
C ASN A 482 1.26 -24.07 -3.59
N LEU A 483 0.75 -23.76 -4.80
CA LEU A 483 0.01 -22.52 -5.09
C LEU A 483 -1.49 -22.75 -4.98
N ILE A 484 -2.17 -21.85 -4.25
CA ILE A 484 -3.61 -21.84 -4.12
C ILE A 484 -4.16 -20.59 -4.83
N ILE A 485 -5.01 -20.80 -5.85
CA ILE A 485 -5.73 -19.75 -6.57
C ILE A 485 -7.21 -19.93 -6.25
N THR A 486 -7.75 -19.09 -5.37
CA THR A 486 -9.12 -19.34 -4.85
C THR A 486 -9.92 -18.06 -4.63
N ASN A 487 -11.25 -18.17 -4.74
CA ASN A 487 -12.19 -17.07 -4.49
C ASN A 487 -11.93 -15.81 -5.33
N ASN A 488 -11.35 -15.93 -6.50
CA ASN A 488 -11.13 -14.81 -7.39
C ASN A 488 -12.31 -14.66 -8.38
N THR A 489 -12.59 -13.41 -8.76
CA THR A 489 -13.56 -13.10 -9.81
C THR A 489 -12.85 -12.46 -10.99
N SER A 490 -12.96 -13.04 -12.18
CA SER A 490 -12.37 -12.51 -13.40
C SER A 490 -13.41 -12.39 -14.50
N ILE A 491 -13.65 -11.16 -14.94
CA ILE A 491 -14.63 -10.82 -15.99
C ILE A 491 -13.89 -10.26 -17.20
N SER A 492 -14.08 -10.89 -18.36
CA SER A 492 -13.57 -10.38 -19.61
C SER A 492 -14.69 -9.80 -20.47
N THR A 493 -14.46 -8.60 -20.99
CA THR A 493 -15.40 -7.89 -21.89
C THR A 493 -14.82 -7.71 -23.31
N GLY A 494 -13.59 -8.20 -23.55
CA GLY A 494 -12.93 -8.15 -24.84
C GLY A 494 -13.30 -9.31 -25.76
N GLU A 495 -12.67 -9.33 -26.92
CA GLU A 495 -12.81 -10.44 -27.86
C GLU A 495 -12.25 -11.75 -27.26
N ARG A 496 -12.84 -12.87 -27.64
CA ARG A 496 -12.52 -14.20 -27.04
C ARG A 496 -11.09 -14.65 -27.30
N ASP A 497 -10.51 -14.24 -28.40
CA ASP A 497 -9.15 -14.66 -28.77
C ASP A 497 -8.05 -13.82 -28.09
N ASP A 498 -8.42 -12.67 -27.51
CA ASP A 498 -7.50 -11.73 -26.89
C ASP A 498 -7.39 -11.87 -25.35
N THR A 499 -8.12 -12.82 -24.75
CA THR A 499 -8.23 -12.90 -23.28
C THR A 499 -8.13 -14.33 -22.77
N THR A 500 -7.48 -14.50 -21.62
CA THR A 500 -7.37 -15.77 -20.87
C THR A 500 -7.51 -15.49 -19.38
N HIS A 501 -8.29 -16.32 -18.65
CA HIS A 501 -8.42 -16.12 -17.19
C HIS A 501 -7.20 -16.65 -16.45
N ILE A 502 -6.80 -17.90 -16.68
CA ILE A 502 -5.56 -18.45 -16.13
C ILE A 502 -4.76 -19.08 -17.27
N LEU A 503 -3.53 -18.63 -17.44
CA LEU A 503 -2.55 -19.23 -18.34
C LEU A 503 -1.53 -20.02 -17.52
N LEU A 504 -1.39 -21.29 -17.79
CA LEU A 504 -0.35 -22.15 -17.23
C LEU A 504 0.82 -22.17 -18.20
N VAL A 505 1.90 -21.50 -17.84
CA VAL A 505 3.10 -21.38 -18.70
C VAL A 505 4.13 -22.41 -18.26
N GLY A 506 4.75 -23.06 -19.22
CA GLY A 506 5.89 -23.94 -19.00
C GLY A 506 7.20 -23.18 -18.88
N GLU A 507 8.27 -23.81 -19.27
CA GLU A 507 9.59 -23.20 -19.30
C GLU A 507 9.61 -21.97 -20.22
N VAL A 508 10.04 -20.83 -19.69
CA VAL A 508 10.31 -19.64 -20.49
C VAL A 508 11.72 -19.74 -21.02
N ASP A 509 11.91 -19.62 -22.31
CA ASP A 509 13.12 -20.00 -23.09
C ASP A 509 14.45 -19.36 -22.66
N ASP A 510 14.47 -18.33 -21.83
CA ASP A 510 15.68 -17.52 -21.54
C ASP A 510 16.32 -17.71 -20.16
N GLN A 511 15.78 -18.61 -19.32
CA GLN A 511 16.40 -18.87 -18.03
C GLN A 511 16.67 -20.35 -17.88
N PRO A 512 17.87 -20.77 -17.46
CA PRO A 512 18.11 -22.17 -17.10
C PRO A 512 17.33 -22.49 -15.82
N ILE A 513 16.06 -22.78 -15.99
CA ILE A 513 15.19 -23.22 -14.91
C ILE A 513 15.56 -24.67 -14.65
N GLY A 514 16.44 -24.87 -13.69
CA GLY A 514 16.71 -26.21 -13.20
C GLY A 514 15.41 -26.80 -12.70
N ASN A 515 14.92 -27.84 -13.34
CA ASN A 515 13.95 -28.86 -12.92
C ASN A 515 13.04 -28.50 -11.74
N SER A 516 12.34 -27.36 -11.76
CA SER A 516 11.32 -27.08 -10.74
C SER A 516 9.95 -27.49 -11.33
N PRO A 517 9.47 -28.68 -11.01
CA PRO A 517 8.19 -29.13 -11.51
C PRO A 517 7.06 -28.29 -10.89
N HIS A 518 6.09 -27.89 -11.69
CA HIS A 518 4.82 -27.46 -11.14
C HIS A 518 4.22 -28.58 -10.30
N SER A 519 3.94 -28.32 -9.05
CA SER A 519 3.33 -29.33 -8.18
C SER A 519 2.36 -28.73 -7.17
N ASN A 520 1.31 -29.48 -6.85
CA ASN A 520 0.31 -29.10 -5.85
C ASN A 520 -0.34 -27.73 -6.12
N VAL A 521 -0.84 -27.50 -7.33
CA VAL A 521 -1.58 -26.27 -7.68
C VAL A 521 -3.08 -26.53 -7.51
N LEU A 522 -3.72 -25.73 -6.65
CA LEU A 522 -5.16 -25.76 -6.42
C LEU A 522 -5.83 -24.51 -7.02
N ILE A 523 -6.70 -24.70 -8.00
CA ILE A 523 -7.55 -23.64 -8.59
C ILE A 523 -8.98 -23.92 -8.13
N SER A 524 -9.51 -23.15 -7.17
CA SER A 524 -10.80 -23.48 -6.57
C SER A 524 -11.70 -22.28 -6.28
N ASN A 525 -13.01 -22.50 -6.36
CA ASN A 525 -14.01 -21.49 -5.99
C ASN A 525 -13.85 -20.15 -6.73
N ASN A 526 -13.27 -20.14 -7.92
CA ASN A 526 -13.14 -18.93 -8.73
C ASN A 526 -14.35 -18.76 -9.64
N MET A 527 -14.64 -17.50 -10.00
CA MET A 527 -15.64 -17.14 -10.99
C MET A 527 -14.95 -16.54 -12.22
N PHE A 528 -15.10 -17.20 -13.36
CA PHE A 528 -14.62 -16.73 -14.67
C PHE A 528 -15.82 -16.44 -15.57
N GLN A 529 -15.85 -15.27 -16.20
CA GLN A 529 -16.96 -14.86 -17.04
C GLN A 529 -16.47 -14.18 -18.31
N GLY A 530 -16.99 -14.64 -19.45
CA GLY A 530 -16.75 -14.06 -20.77
C GLY A 530 -15.32 -14.29 -21.30
N GLY A 531 -15.04 -13.80 -22.50
CA GLY A 531 -13.71 -13.83 -23.09
C GLY A 531 -13.25 -15.17 -23.62
N GLY A 532 -11.93 -15.37 -23.64
CA GLY A 532 -11.24 -16.56 -24.15
C GLY A 532 -11.24 -17.75 -23.21
N GLU A 533 -10.12 -18.48 -23.17
CA GLU A 533 -10.02 -19.68 -22.35
C GLU A 533 -10.13 -19.38 -20.86
N SER A 534 -10.92 -20.17 -20.16
CA SER A 534 -10.98 -20.11 -18.70
C SER A 534 -9.64 -20.50 -18.07
N ILE A 535 -9.05 -21.60 -18.52
CA ILE A 535 -7.73 -22.08 -18.15
C ILE A 535 -7.05 -22.62 -19.40
N ARG A 536 -5.89 -22.09 -19.72
CA ARG A 536 -5.11 -22.52 -20.91
C ARG A 536 -3.70 -22.90 -20.49
N GLU A 537 -3.16 -23.84 -21.19
CA GLU A 537 -1.76 -24.24 -21.14
C GLU A 537 -1.00 -23.66 -22.34
N TYR A 538 0.25 -23.22 -22.10
CA TYR A 538 1.13 -22.70 -23.14
C TYR A 538 2.58 -23.14 -22.92
N ASN A 539 3.22 -23.67 -23.93
CA ASN A 539 4.65 -24.06 -23.98
C ASN A 539 5.16 -24.77 -22.73
N THR A 540 4.60 -25.90 -22.41
CA THR A 540 4.75 -26.54 -21.10
C THR A 540 5.95 -27.48 -20.96
N GLY A 541 6.81 -27.60 -21.96
CA GLY A 541 8.00 -28.45 -21.86
C GLY A 541 7.70 -29.91 -21.48
N VAL A 542 8.71 -30.63 -21.04
CA VAL A 542 8.62 -32.06 -20.65
C VAL A 542 8.63 -32.30 -19.13
N SER A 543 8.67 -31.27 -18.30
CA SER A 543 8.72 -31.42 -16.84
C SER A 543 7.41 -31.96 -16.29
N LEU A 544 7.47 -32.99 -15.45
CA LEU A 544 6.29 -33.60 -14.83
C LEU A 544 5.56 -32.63 -13.93
N ARG A 545 4.23 -32.63 -14.02
CA ARG A 545 3.31 -31.79 -13.25
C ARG A 545 2.34 -32.65 -12.48
N THR A 546 2.39 -32.54 -11.17
CA THR A 546 1.59 -33.39 -10.29
C THR A 546 0.76 -32.57 -9.31
N GLY A 547 -0.37 -33.14 -8.86
CA GLY A 547 -1.22 -32.51 -7.86
C GLY A 547 -1.96 -31.26 -8.34
N PHE A 548 -2.25 -31.14 -9.64
CA PHE A 548 -3.12 -30.10 -10.18
C PHE A 548 -4.59 -30.42 -9.90
N ARG A 549 -5.29 -29.50 -9.25
CA ARG A 549 -6.68 -29.63 -8.89
C ARG A 549 -7.47 -28.40 -9.29
N ILE A 550 -8.52 -28.58 -10.07
CA ILE A 550 -9.44 -27.54 -10.54
C ILE A 550 -10.81 -27.87 -9.99
N ILE A 551 -11.20 -27.22 -8.88
CA ILE A 551 -12.31 -27.67 -8.05
C ILE A 551 -13.32 -26.55 -7.76
N ASN A 552 -14.62 -26.82 -7.97
CA ASN A 552 -15.72 -25.93 -7.61
C ASN A 552 -15.66 -24.53 -8.24
N ASN A 553 -15.09 -24.38 -9.42
CA ASN A 553 -15.06 -23.10 -10.12
C ASN A 553 -16.35 -22.89 -10.94
N GLN A 554 -16.72 -21.63 -11.13
CA GLN A 554 -17.78 -21.22 -12.06
C GLN A 554 -17.12 -20.60 -13.31
N MET A 555 -17.43 -21.15 -14.48
CA MET A 555 -16.90 -20.73 -15.78
C MET A 555 -18.09 -20.48 -16.71
N VAL A 556 -18.42 -19.22 -16.95
CA VAL A 556 -19.65 -18.84 -17.65
C VAL A 556 -19.30 -18.00 -18.89
N ASP A 557 -19.80 -18.43 -20.05
CA ASP A 557 -19.58 -17.76 -21.33
C ASP A 557 -18.11 -17.54 -21.70
N CYS A 558 -17.23 -18.43 -21.23
CA CYS A 558 -15.81 -18.48 -21.58
C CYS A 558 -15.49 -19.84 -22.21
N LYS A 559 -14.43 -19.89 -23.01
CA LYS A 559 -13.97 -21.17 -23.58
C LYS A 559 -13.59 -22.12 -22.43
N PRO A 560 -14.03 -23.40 -22.52
CA PRO A 560 -13.65 -24.39 -21.51
C PRO A 560 -12.13 -24.55 -21.35
N PRO A 561 -11.66 -25.13 -20.24
CA PRO A 561 -10.24 -25.39 -20.03
C PRO A 561 -9.59 -26.19 -21.17
N ALA A 562 -8.36 -25.80 -21.53
CA ALA A 562 -7.53 -26.49 -22.52
C ALA A 562 -6.15 -26.80 -21.88
N ILE A 563 -6.03 -27.99 -21.27
CA ILE A 563 -4.82 -28.52 -20.64
C ILE A 563 -4.54 -29.87 -21.30
N THR A 564 -3.63 -29.88 -22.25
CA THR A 564 -3.49 -31.01 -23.19
C THR A 564 -2.13 -31.69 -23.13
N ASN A 565 -1.21 -31.24 -22.32
CA ASN A 565 0.14 -31.79 -22.26
C ASN A 565 0.21 -33.11 -21.48
N GLN A 566 0.97 -34.06 -22.01
CA GLN A 566 1.21 -35.37 -21.40
C GLN A 566 1.94 -35.31 -20.04
N SER A 567 2.57 -34.20 -19.71
CA SER A 567 3.32 -34.00 -18.45
C SER A 567 2.43 -33.87 -17.22
N PHE A 568 1.12 -33.64 -17.37
CA PHE A 568 0.19 -33.62 -16.24
C PHE A 568 -0.12 -35.05 -15.79
N ILE A 569 0.09 -35.32 -14.52
CA ILE A 569 -0.21 -36.61 -13.90
C ILE A 569 -1.18 -36.41 -12.73
N GLY A 570 -2.34 -37.07 -12.78
CA GLY A 570 -3.36 -36.98 -11.76
C GLY A 570 -4.07 -35.62 -11.72
N LEU A 571 -4.33 -35.02 -12.87
CA LEU A 571 -5.16 -33.81 -12.99
C LEU A 571 -6.58 -34.09 -12.51
N GLU A 572 -7.06 -33.31 -11.55
CA GLU A 572 -8.44 -33.39 -11.05
C GLU A 572 -9.27 -32.20 -11.50
N PHE A 573 -10.39 -32.46 -12.14
CA PHE A 573 -11.40 -31.48 -12.56
C PHE A 573 -12.75 -31.85 -11.92
N ILE A 574 -13.04 -31.27 -10.73
CA ILE A 574 -14.11 -31.77 -9.87
C ILE A 574 -15.07 -30.65 -9.43
N GLY A 575 -16.38 -30.92 -9.51
CA GLY A 575 -17.41 -30.04 -8.96
C GLY A 575 -17.57 -28.70 -9.66
N ASN A 576 -17.00 -28.51 -10.86
CA ASN A 576 -17.05 -27.24 -11.56
C ASN A 576 -18.40 -27.03 -12.26
N TYR A 577 -18.85 -25.78 -12.33
CA TYR A 577 -19.99 -25.35 -13.10
C TYR A 577 -19.52 -24.64 -14.37
N LEU A 578 -19.79 -25.20 -15.53
CA LEU A 578 -19.28 -24.73 -16.81
C LEU A 578 -20.43 -24.47 -17.79
N VAL A 579 -20.52 -23.26 -18.31
CA VAL A 579 -21.44 -22.89 -19.43
C VAL A 579 -20.56 -22.40 -20.58
N ALA A 580 -20.43 -23.23 -21.62
CA ALA A 580 -19.64 -22.89 -22.78
C ALA A 580 -20.42 -22.01 -23.78
N PRO A 581 -19.73 -21.11 -24.50
CA PRO A 581 -20.31 -20.46 -25.67
C PRO A 581 -20.56 -21.47 -26.79
N THR A 582 -21.58 -21.21 -27.63
CA THR A 582 -22.00 -22.14 -28.71
C THR A 582 -20.88 -22.50 -29.68
N ASP A 583 -20.00 -21.58 -29.97
CA ASP A 583 -18.93 -21.76 -30.96
C ASP A 583 -17.69 -22.49 -30.40
N PHE A 584 -17.62 -22.68 -29.07
CA PHE A 584 -16.43 -23.24 -28.39
C PHE A 584 -16.81 -24.25 -27.29
N PRO A 585 -17.33 -25.39 -27.65
CA PRO A 585 -17.84 -26.36 -26.67
C PRO A 585 -16.75 -27.25 -26.04
N ASP A 586 -15.50 -27.19 -26.50
CA ASP A 586 -14.52 -28.24 -26.24
C ASP A 586 -13.79 -28.04 -24.88
N LEU A 587 -14.14 -28.86 -23.90
CA LEU A 587 -13.32 -29.12 -22.73
C LEU A 587 -12.19 -30.08 -23.10
N ARG A 588 -10.96 -29.60 -23.10
CA ARG A 588 -9.77 -30.36 -23.49
C ARG A 588 -8.90 -30.61 -22.27
N LEU A 589 -8.98 -31.80 -21.71
CA LEU A 589 -8.13 -32.22 -20.60
C LEU A 589 -7.39 -33.49 -21.03
N GLY A 590 -6.08 -33.39 -21.04
CA GLY A 590 -5.15 -34.48 -21.37
C GLY A 590 -4.40 -34.95 -20.11
N GLY A 591 -3.18 -35.44 -20.31
CA GLY A 591 -2.32 -35.95 -19.25
C GLY A 591 -2.59 -37.42 -18.94
N GLN A 592 -2.09 -37.90 -17.80
CA GLN A 592 -2.24 -39.26 -17.33
C GLN A 592 -2.99 -39.30 -16.00
N HIS A 593 -3.82 -40.34 -15.79
CA HIS A 593 -4.62 -40.48 -14.56
C HIS A 593 -5.54 -39.30 -14.26
N THR A 594 -6.10 -38.67 -15.31
CA THR A 594 -6.97 -37.49 -15.18
C THR A 594 -8.35 -37.88 -14.68
N VAL A 595 -8.89 -37.10 -13.72
CA VAL A 595 -10.23 -37.30 -13.14
C VAL A 595 -11.14 -36.12 -13.50
N ILE A 596 -12.27 -36.38 -14.13
CA ILE A 596 -13.34 -35.43 -14.44
C ILE A 596 -14.60 -35.88 -13.70
N LYS A 597 -14.95 -35.23 -12.58
CA LYS A 597 -15.98 -35.76 -11.69
C LYS A 597 -16.91 -34.66 -11.14
N ASP A 598 -18.19 -35.02 -10.95
CA ASP A 598 -19.19 -34.18 -10.30
C ASP A 598 -19.38 -32.76 -10.91
N ASN A 599 -19.09 -32.61 -12.21
CA ASN A 599 -19.21 -31.31 -12.86
C ASN A 599 -20.62 -31.12 -13.47
N THR A 600 -21.07 -29.86 -13.51
CA THR A 600 -22.22 -29.47 -14.34
C THR A 600 -21.71 -28.78 -15.61
N LEU A 601 -21.92 -29.42 -16.74
CA LEU A 601 -21.38 -29.06 -18.04
C LEU A 601 -22.53 -28.71 -19.01
N ILE A 602 -22.67 -27.40 -19.31
CA ILE A 602 -23.76 -26.89 -20.17
C ILE A 602 -23.19 -26.44 -21.51
N GLY A 603 -23.62 -27.03 -22.59
CA GLY A 603 -23.08 -26.77 -23.93
C GLY A 603 -21.64 -27.22 -24.10
N VAL A 604 -21.16 -28.11 -23.25
CA VAL A 604 -19.78 -28.58 -23.23
C VAL A 604 -19.67 -30.00 -23.70
N ARG A 605 -18.70 -30.30 -24.56
CA ARG A 605 -18.26 -31.64 -24.84
C ARG A 605 -16.84 -31.87 -24.35
N ILE A 606 -16.55 -33.07 -23.91
CA ILE A 606 -15.18 -33.46 -23.55
C ILE A 606 -14.50 -33.98 -24.81
N ARG A 607 -13.40 -33.36 -25.20
CA ARG A 607 -12.64 -33.74 -26.39
C ARG A 607 -11.17 -33.96 -26.05
N ALA A 608 -10.71 -35.15 -26.39
CA ALA A 608 -9.27 -35.47 -26.30
C ALA A 608 -8.87 -36.14 -27.61
N ARG A 609 -8.75 -35.31 -28.61
CA ARG A 609 -8.42 -35.68 -30.00
C ARG A 609 -7.26 -34.81 -30.44
N ASP A 610 -6.39 -35.33 -31.27
CA ASP A 610 -5.24 -34.62 -31.84
C ASP A 610 -4.23 -34.17 -30.77
N LEU A 611 -4.07 -34.94 -29.69
CA LEU A 611 -3.10 -34.61 -28.61
C LEU A 611 -1.66 -35.00 -28.97
N GLY A 612 -1.48 -35.87 -29.95
CA GLY A 612 -0.17 -36.36 -30.36
C GLY A 612 0.44 -37.40 -29.42
N TYR A 613 -0.31 -37.85 -28.40
CA TYR A 613 0.06 -38.91 -27.48
C TYR A 613 -1.16 -39.69 -26.98
N THR A 614 -0.94 -40.87 -26.41
CA THR A 614 -2.02 -41.68 -25.84
C THR A 614 -2.26 -41.30 -24.38
N VAL A 615 -3.47 -40.93 -24.01
CA VAL A 615 -3.88 -40.70 -22.64
C VAL A 615 -4.11 -42.02 -21.91
N ILE A 616 -3.61 -42.14 -20.71
CA ILE A 616 -3.68 -43.35 -19.87
C ILE A 616 -4.59 -43.10 -18.68
N ASP A 617 -5.52 -44.00 -18.38
CA ASP A 617 -6.35 -44.04 -17.17
C ASP A 617 -7.13 -42.74 -16.87
N MET A 618 -7.93 -42.27 -17.84
CA MET A 618 -8.85 -41.15 -17.58
C MET A 618 -10.16 -41.65 -16.96
N SER A 619 -10.67 -40.91 -15.97
CA SER A 619 -11.96 -41.17 -15.33
C SER A 619 -12.92 -40.00 -15.57
N VAL A 620 -14.10 -40.28 -16.15
CA VAL A 620 -15.19 -39.31 -16.38
C VAL A 620 -16.44 -39.84 -15.67
N THR A 621 -16.72 -39.34 -14.46
CA THR A 621 -17.75 -39.92 -13.59
C THR A 621 -18.66 -38.87 -12.97
N GLU A 622 -19.93 -39.21 -12.79
CA GLU A 622 -20.90 -38.45 -12.05
C GLU A 622 -21.17 -37.02 -12.60
N ASN A 623 -20.80 -36.71 -13.84
CA ASN A 623 -20.99 -35.39 -14.42
C ASN A 623 -22.42 -35.22 -14.96
N ALA A 624 -22.96 -34.00 -14.86
CA ALA A 624 -24.24 -33.63 -15.48
C ALA A 624 -23.99 -32.83 -16.77
N PHE A 625 -24.23 -33.44 -17.90
CA PHE A 625 -24.19 -32.81 -19.21
C PHE A 625 -25.55 -32.24 -19.58
N ARG A 626 -25.62 -30.97 -19.98
CA ARG A 626 -26.85 -30.29 -20.41
C ARG A 626 -26.62 -29.54 -21.71
N THR A 627 -27.66 -29.41 -22.53
CA THR A 627 -27.60 -28.55 -23.72
C THR A 627 -27.71 -27.09 -23.33
N ASN A 628 -26.97 -26.26 -24.07
CA ASN A 628 -27.07 -24.80 -23.98
C ASN A 628 -28.22 -24.40 -24.90
N SER A 629 -29.32 -24.13 -24.74
CA SER A 629 -30.46 -23.70 -25.60
C SER A 629 -30.43 -24.08 -27.11
N LEU A 630 -31.56 -24.41 -27.60
CA LEU A 630 -32.09 -24.42 -28.99
C LEU A 630 -31.05 -24.48 -30.12
N GLY A 631 -30.58 -25.67 -30.46
CA GLY A 631 -30.05 -25.92 -31.78
C GLY A 631 -28.64 -26.45 -31.93
N ASP A 632 -27.91 -26.61 -30.83
CA ASP A 632 -26.52 -27.08 -30.85
C ASP A 632 -26.43 -28.56 -31.17
N SER A 633 -26.02 -28.89 -32.38
CA SER A 633 -25.75 -30.26 -32.80
C SER A 633 -24.26 -30.56 -32.73
N TYR A 634 -23.82 -31.25 -31.70
CA TYR A 634 -22.44 -31.73 -31.62
C TYR A 634 -22.34 -33.19 -32.11
N PRO A 635 -21.28 -33.55 -32.87
CA PRO A 635 -21.12 -34.91 -33.37
C PRO A 635 -20.86 -35.95 -32.26
N ALA A 636 -20.36 -35.52 -31.10
CA ALA A 636 -20.16 -36.37 -29.92
C ALA A 636 -20.10 -35.55 -28.65
N LEU A 637 -20.62 -36.08 -27.54
CA LEU A 637 -20.49 -35.47 -26.20
C LEU A 637 -19.13 -35.77 -25.57
N ILE A 638 -18.65 -36.99 -25.75
CA ILE A 638 -17.34 -37.46 -25.31
C ILE A 638 -16.63 -38.03 -26.53
N ASP A 639 -15.56 -37.37 -26.97
CA ASP A 639 -14.78 -37.78 -28.16
C ASP A 639 -13.34 -38.09 -27.74
N PHE A 640 -13.05 -39.39 -27.58
CA PHE A 640 -11.76 -39.89 -27.13
C PHE A 640 -11.23 -40.92 -28.16
N THR A 641 -10.64 -40.46 -29.22
CA THR A 641 -10.12 -41.33 -30.27
C THR A 641 -8.74 -41.92 -29.98
N GLU A 642 -8.01 -41.40 -28.99
CA GLU A 642 -6.59 -41.74 -28.70
C GLU A 642 -6.32 -42.13 -27.24
N PHE A 643 -7.27 -42.85 -26.60
CA PHE A 643 -7.16 -43.22 -25.19
C PHE A 643 -6.97 -44.71 -24.95
N THR A 644 -6.29 -45.02 -23.84
CA THR A 644 -6.31 -46.37 -23.23
C THR A 644 -6.75 -46.24 -21.76
N GLY A 645 -7.58 -47.16 -21.29
CA GLY A 645 -7.98 -47.21 -19.89
C GLY A 645 -9.06 -46.19 -19.46
N LEU A 646 -9.91 -45.69 -20.37
CA LEU A 646 -11.00 -44.79 -20.02
C LEU A 646 -12.05 -45.47 -19.14
N VAL A 647 -12.43 -44.85 -18.06
CA VAL A 647 -13.56 -45.20 -17.20
C VAL A 647 -14.59 -44.08 -17.27
N ALA A 648 -15.76 -44.32 -17.91
CA ALA A 648 -16.86 -43.36 -17.93
C ALA A 648 -18.08 -43.96 -17.24
N LYS A 649 -18.44 -43.47 -16.07
CA LYS A 649 -19.52 -44.01 -15.23
C LYS A 649 -20.45 -42.94 -14.70
N GLU A 650 -21.72 -43.30 -14.51
CA GLU A 650 -22.72 -42.54 -13.76
C GLU A 650 -22.95 -41.10 -14.21
N ASN A 651 -22.64 -40.77 -15.46
CA ASN A 651 -22.90 -39.45 -16.01
C ASN A 651 -24.38 -39.25 -16.37
N ASN A 652 -24.92 -38.07 -16.02
CA ASN A 652 -26.28 -37.69 -16.42
C ASN A 652 -26.23 -36.84 -17.69
N VAL A 653 -26.91 -37.29 -18.74
CA VAL A 653 -26.97 -36.58 -20.01
C VAL A 653 -28.40 -36.15 -20.31
N SER A 654 -28.66 -34.87 -20.35
CA SER A 654 -29.89 -34.29 -20.88
C SER A 654 -29.59 -33.81 -22.30
N ALA A 655 -29.80 -34.69 -23.28
CA ALA A 655 -29.34 -34.47 -24.64
C ALA A 655 -30.43 -34.89 -25.65
N SER A 656 -31.25 -33.96 -26.04
CA SER A 656 -32.18 -34.18 -27.17
C SER A 656 -31.53 -34.00 -28.56
N HIS A 657 -30.26 -33.60 -28.65
CA HIS A 657 -29.64 -33.13 -29.90
C HIS A 657 -28.28 -33.73 -30.26
N PHE A 658 -27.79 -34.75 -29.55
CA PHE A 658 -26.55 -35.41 -29.94
C PHE A 658 -26.79 -36.56 -30.93
N THR A 659 -26.15 -36.52 -32.09
CA THR A 659 -26.13 -37.61 -33.03
C THR A 659 -25.31 -38.81 -32.55
N ASN A 660 -24.28 -38.54 -31.73
CA ASN A 660 -23.45 -39.54 -31.07
C ASN A 660 -23.10 -39.05 -29.65
N VAL A 661 -23.40 -39.83 -28.64
CA VAL A 661 -23.11 -39.40 -27.26
C VAL A 661 -21.64 -39.62 -26.89
N ILE A 662 -21.08 -40.72 -27.35
CA ILE A 662 -19.68 -41.08 -27.00
C ILE A 662 -19.00 -41.66 -28.25
N VAL A 663 -17.82 -41.14 -28.55
CA VAL A 663 -16.87 -41.76 -29.49
C VAL A 663 -15.70 -42.26 -28.68
N LEU A 664 -15.44 -43.55 -28.63
CA LEU A 664 -14.50 -44.19 -27.74
C LEU A 664 -13.42 -44.96 -28.50
N PRO A 665 -12.20 -45.04 -27.97
CA PRO A 665 -11.13 -45.92 -28.46
C PRO A 665 -11.35 -47.37 -28.01
N ASP A 666 -10.52 -48.27 -28.56
CA ASP A 666 -10.39 -49.64 -28.09
C ASP A 666 -10.00 -49.69 -26.60
N ASN A 667 -10.66 -50.51 -25.80
CA ASN A 667 -10.40 -50.74 -24.36
C ASN A 667 -11.05 -49.76 -23.37
N CYS A 668 -12.29 -49.34 -23.58
CA CYS A 668 -13.04 -48.54 -22.60
C CYS A 668 -13.95 -49.39 -21.72
N ASN A 669 -14.11 -48.94 -20.45
CA ASN A 669 -15.11 -49.47 -19.53
C ASN A 669 -16.20 -48.41 -19.32
N ILE A 670 -17.45 -48.70 -19.71
CA ILE A 670 -18.56 -47.77 -19.63
C ILE A 670 -19.66 -48.39 -18.77
N ALA A 671 -20.13 -47.62 -17.79
CA ALA A 671 -21.28 -48.04 -16.98
C ALA A 671 -22.09 -46.83 -16.46
N GLY A 672 -23.38 -46.97 -16.34
CA GLY A 672 -24.23 -46.07 -15.56
C GLY A 672 -24.50 -44.68 -16.16
N PHE A 673 -24.58 -44.53 -17.49
CA PHE A 673 -25.08 -43.27 -18.07
C PHE A 673 -26.58 -43.11 -17.82
N ARG A 674 -26.99 -41.94 -17.32
CA ARG A 674 -28.40 -41.52 -17.23
C ARG A 674 -28.75 -40.63 -18.40
N TYR A 675 -29.78 -41.01 -19.16
CA TYR A 675 -30.36 -40.19 -20.22
C TYR A 675 -31.66 -39.58 -19.72
N LEU A 676 -31.74 -38.25 -19.68
CA LEU A 676 -32.95 -37.51 -19.41
C LEU A 676 -33.38 -36.79 -20.69
N GLY A 677 -34.60 -37.10 -21.19
CA GLY A 677 -35.17 -36.42 -22.36
C GLY A 677 -34.92 -37.11 -23.69
N ILE A 678 -35.13 -38.42 -23.76
CA ILE A 678 -34.89 -39.23 -24.97
C ILE A 678 -36.09 -39.19 -25.88
N THR A 679 -35.84 -38.99 -27.19
CA THR A 679 -36.78 -39.29 -28.26
C THR A 679 -36.88 -40.80 -28.49
N GLU A 680 -38.10 -41.29 -28.65
CA GLU A 680 -38.37 -42.71 -29.04
C GLU A 680 -37.44 -43.19 -30.17
N GLY A 681 -36.76 -44.30 -29.94
CA GLY A 681 -35.88 -44.94 -30.94
C GLY A 681 -34.40 -45.04 -30.58
N LEU A 682 -33.86 -44.20 -29.68
CA LEU A 682 -32.45 -44.24 -29.28
C LEU A 682 -32.15 -45.35 -28.24
N LEU A 683 -33.17 -45.91 -27.59
CA LEU A 683 -33.00 -46.86 -26.48
C LEU A 683 -33.14 -48.32 -26.83
N ASP A 684 -33.56 -48.64 -28.05
CA ASP A 684 -33.68 -50.06 -28.47
C ASP A 684 -32.33 -50.70 -28.69
N ASN A 685 -31.29 -49.91 -28.92
CA ASN A 685 -29.96 -50.42 -29.11
C ASN A 685 -28.89 -49.42 -28.59
N PRO A 686 -28.12 -49.73 -27.53
CA PRO A 686 -27.03 -48.89 -27.07
C PRO A 686 -25.98 -48.53 -28.13
N SER A 687 -25.85 -49.30 -29.18
CA SER A 687 -24.95 -48.99 -30.30
C SER A 687 -25.33 -47.69 -31.03
N THR A 688 -26.60 -47.28 -31.01
CA THR A 688 -27.04 -46.01 -31.58
C THR A 688 -26.66 -44.79 -30.70
N LEU A 689 -26.54 -44.99 -29.40
CA LEU A 689 -26.12 -43.94 -28.45
C LEU A 689 -24.63 -43.64 -28.59
N TYR A 690 -23.82 -44.63 -28.88
CA TYR A 690 -22.38 -44.55 -28.91
C TYR A 690 -21.78 -44.30 -30.29
N GLY A 691 -22.60 -44.31 -31.33
CA GLY A 691 -22.18 -44.10 -32.70
C GLY A 691 -21.47 -45.29 -33.34
N SER A 692 -21.10 -45.14 -34.60
CA SER A 692 -20.50 -46.21 -35.42
C SER A 692 -19.10 -46.65 -34.95
N LYS A 693 -18.49 -45.95 -34.03
CA LYS A 693 -17.13 -46.22 -33.51
C LYS A 693 -17.10 -46.77 -32.08
N LEU A 694 -18.24 -47.16 -31.51
CA LEU A 694 -18.27 -47.79 -30.21
C LEU A 694 -17.42 -49.05 -30.22
N GLN A 695 -16.46 -49.12 -29.32
CA GLN A 695 -15.72 -50.35 -29.03
C GLN A 695 -16.17 -50.86 -27.67
N CYS A 696 -17.00 -51.88 -27.66
CA CYS A 696 -17.39 -52.59 -26.46
C CYS A 696 -16.69 -53.92 -26.39
N LYS A 697 -16.44 -54.38 -25.16
CA LYS A 697 -15.99 -55.74 -24.88
C LYS A 697 -17.17 -56.63 -24.58
N LEU A 698 -17.01 -57.90 -24.89
CA LEU A 698 -17.98 -58.91 -24.49
C LEU A 698 -18.25 -58.84 -22.99
N GLY A 699 -19.51 -58.65 -22.59
CA GLY A 699 -19.90 -58.54 -21.19
C GLY A 699 -20.01 -57.10 -20.64
N ASP A 700 -19.66 -56.07 -21.40
CA ASP A 700 -19.90 -54.67 -20.97
C ASP A 700 -21.41 -54.43 -20.77
N ILE A 701 -21.76 -53.75 -19.66
CA ILE A 701 -23.15 -53.53 -19.25
C ILE A 701 -23.51 -52.05 -19.29
N VAL A 702 -24.60 -51.70 -19.95
CA VAL A 702 -25.21 -50.38 -19.94
C VAL A 702 -26.52 -50.44 -19.14
N TYR A 703 -26.61 -49.72 -18.03
CA TYR A 703 -27.80 -49.72 -17.17
C TYR A 703 -28.86 -48.73 -17.66
N ASN A 704 -30.11 -49.14 -17.60
CA ASN A 704 -31.28 -48.29 -17.78
C ASN A 704 -31.78 -47.85 -16.40
N ARG A 705 -31.77 -46.56 -16.11
CA ARG A 705 -32.20 -46.04 -14.79
C ARG A 705 -33.70 -45.75 -14.70
N GLU A 706 -34.45 -45.84 -15.79
CA GLU A 706 -35.91 -45.67 -15.82
C GLU A 706 -36.58 -46.83 -16.53
N PRO A 707 -36.50 -48.06 -16.00
CA PRO A 707 -36.99 -49.26 -16.67
C PRO A 707 -38.47 -49.24 -16.99
N SER A 708 -39.27 -48.54 -16.20
CA SER A 708 -40.72 -48.46 -16.39
C SER A 708 -41.13 -47.65 -17.62
N ILE A 709 -40.33 -46.75 -18.10
CA ILE A 709 -40.60 -45.90 -19.27
C ILE A 709 -40.18 -46.63 -20.56
N TYR A 710 -39.24 -47.57 -20.44
CA TYR A 710 -38.59 -48.18 -21.61
C TYR A 710 -38.74 -49.69 -21.62
N GLN A 711 -39.96 -50.16 -21.70
CA GLN A 711 -40.28 -51.59 -21.91
C GLN A 711 -39.65 -52.54 -20.86
N ASN A 712 -39.51 -52.07 -19.61
CA ASN A 712 -38.96 -52.87 -18.50
C ASN A 712 -37.52 -53.39 -18.70
N LYS A 713 -36.72 -52.74 -19.55
CA LYS A 713 -35.33 -53.10 -19.76
C LYS A 713 -34.47 -52.54 -18.65
N LEU A 714 -33.81 -53.40 -17.87
CA LEU A 714 -32.90 -52.98 -16.76
C LEU A 714 -31.55 -52.58 -17.26
N CYS A 715 -31.02 -53.29 -18.21
CA CYS A 715 -29.72 -53.00 -18.80
C CYS A 715 -29.57 -53.70 -20.17
N TRP A 716 -28.52 -53.35 -20.83
CA TRP A 716 -28.05 -54.03 -22.06
C TRP A 716 -26.64 -54.55 -21.80
N THR A 717 -26.36 -55.78 -22.26
CA THR A 717 -25.03 -56.38 -22.15
C THR A 717 -24.47 -56.52 -23.56
N CYS A 718 -23.21 -56.19 -23.76
CA CYS A 718 -22.52 -56.42 -25.03
C CYS A 718 -22.36 -57.92 -25.24
N VAL A 719 -23.05 -58.45 -26.21
CA VAL A 719 -23.06 -59.90 -26.55
C VAL A 719 -22.19 -60.24 -27.75
N ASP A 720 -21.83 -59.24 -28.53
CA ASP A 720 -20.88 -59.37 -29.64
C ASP A 720 -20.11 -58.05 -29.81
N SER A 721 -18.84 -58.05 -29.50
CA SER A 721 -17.97 -56.88 -29.61
C SER A 721 -17.59 -56.55 -31.05
N SER A 722 -17.64 -57.49 -31.95
CA SER A 722 -17.28 -57.29 -33.37
C SER A 722 -18.37 -56.58 -34.12
N SER A 723 -19.63 -56.95 -33.89
CA SER A 723 -20.83 -56.33 -34.48
C SER A 723 -21.44 -55.24 -33.59
N LYS A 724 -20.87 -55.00 -32.40
CA LYS A 724 -21.35 -54.03 -31.39
C LYS A 724 -22.82 -54.30 -30.99
N THR A 725 -23.19 -55.53 -30.86
CA THR A 725 -24.55 -55.94 -30.54
C THR A 725 -24.73 -56.02 -29.02
N PHE A 726 -25.81 -55.44 -28.50
CA PHE A 726 -26.22 -55.51 -27.12
C PHE A 726 -27.48 -56.31 -26.93
N GLY A 727 -27.44 -57.28 -26.04
CA GLY A 727 -28.63 -58.01 -25.58
C GLY A 727 -29.28 -57.24 -24.41
N SER A 728 -30.60 -57.08 -24.43
CA SER A 728 -31.33 -56.44 -23.33
C SER A 728 -31.67 -57.42 -22.22
N VAL A 729 -31.53 -56.99 -20.98
CA VAL A 729 -32.03 -57.69 -19.79
C VAL A 729 -33.32 -57.02 -19.35
N THR A 730 -34.43 -57.72 -19.51
CA THR A 730 -35.78 -57.26 -19.14
C THR A 730 -36.21 -57.87 -17.80
N VAL A 731 -36.94 -57.08 -17.00
CA VAL A 731 -37.63 -57.58 -15.81
C VAL A 731 -39.09 -57.85 -16.20
N ALA A 732 -39.56 -59.05 -15.94
CA ALA A 732 -40.96 -59.28 -15.94
C ALA A 732 -41.60 -58.58 -14.73
N ILE A 733 -42.44 -57.60 -14.98
CA ILE A 733 -43.27 -56.96 -13.95
C ILE A 733 -44.52 -57.77 -13.74
#